data_ad74e92da81d971f34fb6a8af1d50636
#
_entry.id   ad74e92da81d971f34fb6a8af1d50636
#
_cell.length_a   1.000
_cell.length_b   1.000
_cell.length_c   1.000
_cell.angle_alpha   90.00
_cell.angle_beta   90.00
_cell.angle_gamma   90.00
#
_symmetry.space_group_name_H-M   'P 1'
#
loop_
_entity.id
_entity.type
_entity.pdbx_description
1 polymer ?
#
loop_
_entity_poly.entity_id
_entity_poly.type
_entity_poly.pdbx_seq_one_letter_code
_entity_poly.pdbx_strand_id
1 'polypeptide(L)'
;MYKRQDMHTSPANRRGIWQTMKVIEEIIEYMGEKPQQIYIEFAREDDFKAKNKRTDSRKKAVDKALNKLKEEVIDEYNENVYKELKQYEKRLDEEKVYLYFMQNGKSLYTGEELNLNEPENLEIDHIIPYSLSDDDSLDNKALVLKKENQNKGNKIVKEAFPQSFSDSEMIDYWKNLKKAGLISEKKYNNLQKNNVDDILTKGFINRQLVETRQIVKAVANLIRDYYNEQIDVIEVKANLSTSVRNMLTYEKKDNNGFWVENKDNCMFYKNRHMNDYHHAHDAYLANIIGMYIQKNYPYLQKELNYSQYRKIWRKYYENAKNNNGVNWFATLGKFSSNNEDTGWYGEGIIAYMRKIFCYRDVIISKKLEENTGAFYSETKYPREDKADSKLVPLKQGNNMRGANNLKELDTRKYGGYKGGEKAYFVLVKYCSEKVLKKSVKKEYHMEFVEIPVYIARGIKNNNINLYDYVCDTLKGTNKNNISDVAILRDKVPKYQMIIGENGEEYYLVSATEVINSKQFVLGGANQQYNRLLNYITYGENDKWQYIQTELLDDQLTGLYDLLLSKIKDEYKGFSKEAIRIQENNSFYKLDVKNKKEFIAEMIKLVQPDSNYPYLGKYATGLSDRMGRKAGEKVGKKITLVDKSVTGLYERRTTFELEDDSSTKSR
;
A
#
# COMPACT_ATOMS: atom_id res chain seq x y z
N MET A 1 -31.11 -1.01 -6.74
CA MET A 1 -30.03 -0.62 -5.84
C MET A 1 -29.13 -1.85 -5.58
N TYR A 2 -27.94 -1.91 -6.16
CA TYR A 2 -26.98 -3.00 -5.91
C TYR A 2 -26.60 -2.99 -4.44
N LYS A 3 -26.87 -4.08 -3.71
CA LYS A 3 -26.40 -4.21 -2.33
C LYS A 3 -24.92 -4.60 -2.36
N ARG A 4 -24.09 -3.99 -1.51
CA ARG A 4 -22.66 -4.32 -1.35
C ARG A 4 -22.41 -5.83 -1.19
N GLN A 5 -23.40 -6.57 -0.68
CA GLN A 5 -23.33 -8.01 -0.43
C GLN A 5 -23.43 -8.85 -1.71
N ASP A 6 -24.02 -8.31 -2.78
CA ASP A 6 -24.27 -9.03 -4.04
C ASP A 6 -23.08 -9.03 -5.02
N MET A 7 -21.97 -8.38 -4.64
CA MET A 7 -20.77 -8.35 -5.44
C MET A 7 -19.92 -9.61 -5.23
N HIS A 8 -19.80 -10.43 -6.25
CA HIS A 8 -18.96 -11.65 -6.24
C HIS A 8 -17.48 -11.33 -6.40
N THR A 9 -16.87 -10.73 -5.36
CA THR A 9 -15.45 -10.38 -5.33
C THR A 9 -14.92 -10.36 -3.90
N SER A 10 -13.60 -10.23 -3.72
CA SER A 10 -12.98 -10.20 -2.38
C SER A 10 -13.56 -9.07 -1.52
N PRO A 11 -13.58 -9.19 -0.18
CA PRO A 11 -14.04 -8.13 0.70
C PRO A 11 -13.28 -6.80 0.51
N ALA A 12 -11.99 -6.85 0.17
CA ALA A 12 -11.18 -5.67 -0.11
C ALA A 12 -11.64 -4.97 -1.40
N ASN A 13 -11.77 -5.72 -2.50
CA ASN A 13 -12.26 -5.20 -3.78
C ASN A 13 -13.67 -4.63 -3.64
N ARG A 14 -14.55 -5.33 -2.92
CA ARG A 14 -15.92 -4.88 -2.66
C ARG A 14 -15.97 -3.54 -1.94
N ARG A 15 -15.05 -3.32 -0.98
CA ARG A 15 -14.92 -2.02 -0.30
C ARG A 15 -14.44 -0.93 -1.25
N GLY A 16 -13.43 -1.21 -2.08
CA GLY A 16 -12.91 -0.27 -3.07
C GLY A 16 -13.97 0.16 -4.07
N ILE A 17 -14.68 -0.79 -4.66
CA ILE A 17 -15.77 -0.53 -5.62
C ILE A 17 -16.85 0.34 -4.98
N TRP A 18 -17.30 -0.04 -3.77
CA TRP A 18 -18.33 0.72 -3.06
C TRP A 18 -17.91 2.15 -2.74
N GLN A 19 -16.64 2.33 -2.34
CA GLN A 19 -16.11 3.65 -2.05
C GLN A 19 -16.04 4.52 -3.31
N THR A 20 -15.64 3.95 -4.45
CA THR A 20 -15.60 4.67 -5.73
C THR A 20 -17.00 5.11 -6.17
N MET A 21 -18.00 4.25 -6.03
CA MET A 21 -19.40 4.64 -6.35
C MET A 21 -19.89 5.78 -5.48
N LYS A 22 -19.58 5.78 -4.18
CA LYS A 22 -19.92 6.89 -3.29
C LYS A 22 -19.23 8.21 -3.68
N VAL A 23 -17.97 8.14 -4.13
CA VAL A 23 -17.25 9.33 -4.64
C VAL A 23 -17.98 9.90 -5.85
N ILE A 24 -18.39 9.05 -6.79
CA ILE A 24 -19.12 9.49 -7.99
C ILE A 24 -20.47 10.10 -7.62
N GLU A 25 -21.24 9.45 -6.73
CA GLU A 25 -22.54 9.96 -6.26
C GLU A 25 -22.40 11.34 -5.59
N GLU A 26 -21.41 11.50 -4.72
CA GLU A 26 -21.18 12.77 -4.03
C GLU A 26 -20.73 13.90 -4.98
N ILE A 27 -19.91 13.59 -6.00
CA ILE A 27 -19.54 14.56 -7.03
C ILE A 27 -20.77 14.97 -7.85
N ILE A 28 -21.63 14.03 -8.24
CA ILE A 28 -22.88 14.32 -8.96
C ILE A 28 -23.80 15.20 -8.11
N GLU A 29 -23.93 14.90 -6.82
CA GLU A 29 -24.71 15.70 -5.88
C GLU A 29 -24.16 17.13 -5.76
N TYR A 30 -22.85 17.26 -5.60
CA TYR A 30 -22.17 18.56 -5.50
C TYR A 30 -22.29 19.40 -6.77
N MET A 31 -22.17 18.78 -7.95
CA MET A 31 -22.27 19.45 -9.25
C MET A 31 -23.73 19.76 -9.63
N GLY A 32 -24.70 19.08 -9.02
CA GLY A 32 -26.13 19.21 -9.35
C GLY A 32 -26.55 18.55 -10.65
N GLU A 33 -25.62 17.92 -11.37
CA GLU A 33 -25.90 17.24 -12.62
C GLU A 33 -25.00 16.00 -12.84
N LYS A 34 -25.47 15.08 -13.69
CA LYS A 34 -24.67 13.89 -14.06
C LYS A 34 -23.62 14.28 -15.10
N PRO A 35 -22.39 13.74 -14.99
CA PRO A 35 -21.38 13.92 -16.03
C PRO A 35 -21.82 13.21 -17.33
N GLN A 36 -21.50 13.77 -18.48
CA GLN A 36 -21.71 13.10 -19.76
C GLN A 36 -20.74 11.94 -19.93
N GLN A 37 -19.53 12.08 -19.42
CA GLN A 37 -18.46 11.11 -19.59
C GLN A 37 -17.65 10.94 -18.31
N ILE A 38 -17.20 9.69 -18.04
CA ILE A 38 -16.26 9.35 -16.99
C ILE A 38 -15.06 8.64 -17.60
N TYR A 39 -13.87 9.21 -17.43
CA TYR A 39 -12.63 8.65 -17.91
C TYR A 39 -11.98 7.82 -16.80
N ILE A 40 -11.65 6.56 -17.09
CA ILE A 40 -11.06 5.65 -16.11
C ILE A 40 -9.69 5.21 -16.59
N GLU A 41 -8.67 5.43 -15.77
CA GLU A 41 -7.32 4.96 -16.04
C GLU A 41 -7.17 3.48 -15.69
N PHE A 42 -6.71 2.68 -16.67
CA PHE A 42 -6.42 1.27 -16.48
C PHE A 42 -4.92 1.00 -16.39
N ALA A 43 -4.47 0.52 -15.23
CA ALA A 43 -3.13 -0.02 -15.10
C ALA A 43 -3.05 -1.40 -15.77
N ARG A 44 -2.20 -1.55 -16.79
CA ARG A 44 -1.90 -2.83 -17.43
C ARG A 44 -0.41 -3.06 -17.51
N GLU A 45 0.01 -4.26 -17.14
CA GLU A 45 1.23 -4.83 -17.68
C GLU A 45 1.04 -5.14 -19.15
N ASP A 46 2.09 -4.98 -19.95
CA ASP A 46 2.13 -5.40 -21.34
C ASP A 46 2.23 -6.94 -21.44
N ASP A 47 1.18 -7.64 -21.06
CA ASP A 47 0.99 -9.07 -21.30
C ASP A 47 0.68 -9.34 -22.78
N PHE A 48 1.39 -8.69 -23.70
CA PHE A 48 1.33 -9.04 -25.12
C PHE A 48 1.87 -10.44 -25.42
N LYS A 49 2.57 -11.07 -24.47
CA LYS A 49 3.06 -12.44 -24.58
C LYS A 49 2.16 -13.50 -23.95
N ALA A 50 1.19 -13.12 -23.14
CA ALA A 50 0.21 -14.07 -22.65
C ALA A 50 -0.79 -14.39 -23.77
N LYS A 51 -0.48 -15.40 -24.59
CA LYS A 51 -1.49 -16.09 -25.40
C LYS A 51 -2.66 -16.41 -24.49
N ASN A 52 -3.89 -16.11 -24.91
CA ASN A 52 -5.10 -16.63 -24.28
C ASN A 52 -5.04 -18.16 -24.32
N LYS A 53 -4.36 -18.76 -23.38
CA LYS A 53 -4.61 -20.15 -23.05
C LYS A 53 -5.96 -20.14 -22.33
N ARG A 54 -6.99 -20.73 -22.95
CA ARG A 54 -8.09 -21.29 -22.19
C ARG A 54 -7.44 -22.07 -21.08
N THR A 55 -7.80 -21.79 -19.84
CA THR A 55 -7.31 -22.54 -18.67
C THR A 55 -7.73 -23.98 -18.94
N ASP A 56 -6.77 -24.84 -19.27
CA ASP A 56 -7.04 -26.26 -19.36
C ASP A 56 -7.55 -26.73 -18.00
N SER A 57 -8.47 -27.70 -17.97
CA SER A 57 -8.86 -28.29 -16.70
C SER A 57 -7.61 -28.82 -16.00
N ARG A 58 -7.57 -28.81 -14.67
CA ARG A 58 -6.42 -29.30 -13.88
C ARG A 58 -5.92 -30.66 -14.38
N LYS A 59 -6.85 -31.57 -14.69
CA LYS A 59 -6.54 -32.87 -15.29
C LYS A 59 -5.73 -32.72 -16.59
N LYS A 60 -6.21 -31.95 -17.57
CA LYS A 60 -5.49 -31.77 -18.84
C LYS A 60 -4.13 -31.11 -18.65
N ALA A 61 -4.01 -30.20 -17.69
CA ALA A 61 -2.75 -29.53 -17.39
C ALA A 61 -1.71 -30.54 -16.83
N VAL A 62 -2.13 -31.40 -15.89
CA VAL A 62 -1.29 -32.45 -15.30
C VAL A 62 -0.91 -33.49 -16.34
N ASP A 63 -1.88 -34.06 -17.08
CA ASP A 63 -1.62 -35.05 -18.13
C ASP A 63 -0.63 -34.53 -19.17
N LYS A 64 -0.83 -33.33 -19.65
CA LYS A 64 0.05 -32.70 -20.64
C LYS A 64 1.46 -32.50 -20.12
N ALA A 65 1.60 -32.05 -18.87
CA ALA A 65 2.89 -31.75 -18.29
C ALA A 65 3.67 -33.04 -17.96
N LEU A 66 2.99 -34.06 -17.43
CA LEU A 66 3.64 -35.37 -17.16
C LEU A 66 4.02 -36.11 -18.44
N ASN A 67 3.19 -36.05 -19.50
CA ASN A 67 3.58 -36.64 -20.80
C ASN A 67 4.78 -35.89 -21.38
N LYS A 68 4.84 -34.58 -21.27
CA LYS A 68 6.00 -33.80 -21.73
C LYS A 68 7.27 -34.12 -20.90
N LEU A 69 7.11 -34.35 -19.59
CA LEU A 69 8.24 -34.81 -18.75
C LEU A 69 8.77 -36.15 -19.25
N LYS A 70 7.89 -37.12 -19.57
CA LYS A 70 8.25 -38.42 -20.08
C LYS A 70 8.99 -38.35 -21.43
N GLU A 71 8.59 -37.42 -22.30
CA GLU A 71 9.16 -37.29 -23.66
C GLU A 71 10.47 -36.49 -23.67
N GLU A 72 10.56 -35.39 -22.89
CA GLU A 72 11.66 -34.44 -22.96
C GLU A 72 12.68 -34.52 -21.83
N VAL A 73 12.33 -35.18 -20.69
CA VAL A 73 13.17 -35.23 -19.48
C VAL A 73 13.01 -36.61 -18.81
N ILE A 74 13.48 -37.62 -19.48
CA ILE A 74 13.30 -39.04 -19.12
C ILE A 74 13.85 -39.34 -17.72
N ASP A 75 14.98 -38.76 -17.35
CA ASP A 75 15.65 -39.01 -16.06
C ASP A 75 14.80 -38.54 -14.84
N GLU A 76 13.89 -37.59 -15.03
CA GLU A 76 12.99 -37.11 -13.98
C GLU A 76 11.61 -37.78 -14.00
N TYR A 77 11.34 -38.65 -15.00
CA TYR A 77 10.04 -39.30 -15.12
C TYR A 77 9.84 -40.36 -14.04
N ASN A 78 8.84 -40.17 -13.19
CA ASN A 78 8.46 -41.13 -12.16
C ASN A 78 7.20 -41.90 -12.59
N GLU A 79 7.41 -43.18 -12.97
CA GLU A 79 6.34 -44.06 -13.44
C GLU A 79 5.28 -44.33 -12.37
N ASN A 80 5.65 -44.32 -11.10
CA ASN A 80 4.73 -44.55 -9.99
C ASN A 80 3.76 -43.37 -9.86
N VAL A 81 4.23 -42.11 -9.93
CA VAL A 81 3.41 -40.91 -9.91
C VAL A 81 2.42 -40.92 -11.08
N TYR A 82 2.86 -41.37 -12.26
CA TYR A 82 1.97 -41.46 -13.42
C TYR A 82 0.88 -42.54 -13.24
N LYS A 83 1.19 -43.66 -12.61
CA LYS A 83 0.21 -44.71 -12.28
C LYS A 83 -0.79 -44.21 -11.24
N GLU A 84 -0.33 -43.51 -10.24
CA GLU A 84 -1.15 -42.93 -9.19
C GLU A 84 -2.15 -41.87 -9.72
N LEU A 85 -1.82 -41.13 -10.78
CA LEU A 85 -2.69 -40.11 -11.36
C LEU A 85 -4.08 -40.69 -11.69
N LYS A 86 -4.17 -41.92 -12.20
CA LYS A 86 -5.46 -42.57 -12.50
C LYS A 86 -6.32 -42.78 -11.24
N GLN A 87 -5.66 -43.07 -10.11
CA GLN A 87 -6.34 -43.28 -8.83
C GLN A 87 -6.87 -41.97 -8.26
N TYR A 88 -6.10 -40.87 -8.39
CA TYR A 88 -6.41 -39.57 -7.81
C TYR A 88 -7.08 -38.61 -8.79
N GLU A 89 -7.43 -39.01 -9.99
CA GLU A 89 -7.98 -38.18 -11.06
C GLU A 89 -9.19 -37.33 -10.62
N LYS A 90 -10.11 -37.92 -9.84
CA LYS A 90 -11.32 -37.27 -9.33
C LYS A 90 -11.03 -36.27 -8.19
N ARG A 91 -9.85 -36.31 -7.63
CA ARG A 91 -9.41 -35.48 -6.49
C ARG A 91 -8.44 -34.37 -6.89
N LEU A 92 -8.20 -34.13 -8.18
CA LEU A 92 -7.32 -33.06 -8.67
C LEU A 92 -7.82 -31.65 -8.35
N ASP A 93 -9.07 -31.51 -7.93
CA ASP A 93 -9.58 -30.25 -7.41
C ASP A 93 -9.08 -29.94 -5.99
N GLU A 94 -8.63 -30.95 -5.25
CA GLU A 94 -7.96 -30.77 -3.96
C GLU A 94 -6.54 -30.22 -4.20
N GLU A 95 -6.22 -29.13 -3.52
CA GLU A 95 -4.97 -28.39 -3.75
C GLU A 95 -3.72 -29.23 -3.45
N LYS A 96 -3.74 -30.04 -2.37
CA LYS A 96 -2.63 -30.95 -2.04
C LYS A 96 -2.38 -31.96 -3.15
N VAL A 97 -3.44 -32.58 -3.66
CA VAL A 97 -3.35 -33.60 -4.73
C VAL A 97 -2.84 -32.96 -6.02
N TYR A 98 -3.35 -31.80 -6.39
CA TYR A 98 -2.89 -31.08 -7.57
C TYR A 98 -1.40 -30.69 -7.47
N LEU A 99 -0.97 -30.14 -6.33
CA LEU A 99 0.43 -29.76 -6.12
C LEU A 99 1.36 -30.99 -6.15
N TYR A 100 0.93 -32.14 -5.59
CA TYR A 100 1.69 -33.38 -5.64
C TYR A 100 2.07 -33.76 -7.08
N PHE A 101 1.09 -33.81 -7.98
CA PHE A 101 1.34 -34.13 -9.38
C PHE A 101 2.14 -33.07 -10.11
N MET A 102 1.90 -31.79 -9.81
CA MET A 102 2.66 -30.68 -10.39
C MET A 102 4.09 -30.56 -9.85
N GLN A 103 4.43 -31.33 -8.83
CA GLN A 103 5.77 -31.46 -8.28
C GLN A 103 6.39 -32.83 -8.55
N ASN A 104 5.77 -33.63 -9.42
CA ASN A 104 6.24 -34.99 -9.76
C ASN A 104 6.49 -35.85 -8.51
N GLY A 105 5.65 -35.73 -7.47
CA GLY A 105 5.70 -36.54 -6.26
C GLY A 105 6.81 -36.20 -5.25
N LYS A 106 7.61 -35.15 -5.48
CA LYS A 106 8.71 -34.76 -4.58
C LYS A 106 8.54 -33.39 -3.98
N SER A 107 9.12 -33.16 -2.81
CA SER A 107 9.20 -31.83 -2.20
C SER A 107 10.08 -30.89 -3.04
N LEU A 108 9.60 -29.65 -3.26
CA LEU A 108 10.39 -28.63 -3.95
C LEU A 108 11.53 -28.05 -3.10
N TYR A 109 11.59 -28.38 -1.80
CA TYR A 109 12.60 -27.83 -0.90
C TYR A 109 13.80 -28.75 -0.72
N THR A 110 13.56 -30.07 -0.62
CA THR A 110 14.61 -31.03 -0.32
C THR A 110 14.73 -32.16 -1.37
N GLY A 111 13.75 -32.31 -2.28
CA GLY A 111 13.68 -33.41 -3.21
C GLY A 111 13.20 -34.74 -2.60
N GLU A 112 12.84 -34.74 -1.29
CA GLU A 112 12.30 -35.94 -0.65
C GLU A 112 10.95 -36.33 -1.27
N GLU A 113 10.70 -37.65 -1.36
CA GLU A 113 9.46 -38.20 -1.89
C GLU A 113 8.28 -37.89 -0.97
N LEU A 114 7.16 -37.50 -1.57
CA LEU A 114 5.90 -37.19 -0.87
C LEU A 114 4.97 -38.41 -0.98
N ASN A 115 4.21 -38.68 0.07
CA ASN A 115 3.26 -39.79 0.10
C ASN A 115 1.84 -39.31 0.33
N LEU A 116 0.98 -39.39 -0.70
CA LEU A 116 -0.44 -38.98 -0.57
C LEU A 116 -1.27 -39.85 0.35
N ASN A 117 -0.79 -41.05 0.72
CA ASN A 117 -1.46 -41.92 1.67
C ASN A 117 -1.24 -41.50 3.13
N GLU A 118 -0.31 -40.56 3.36
CA GLU A 118 -0.02 -39.97 4.68
C GLU A 118 -0.24 -38.45 4.67
N PRO A 119 -1.47 -38.00 4.42
CA PRO A 119 -1.77 -36.58 4.22
C PRO A 119 -1.52 -35.70 5.45
N GLU A 120 -1.43 -36.29 6.64
CA GLU A 120 -1.09 -35.63 7.91
C GLU A 120 0.37 -35.22 7.99
N ASN A 121 1.25 -35.87 7.21
CA ASN A 121 2.65 -35.54 7.11
C ASN A 121 2.95 -34.48 6.03
N LEU A 122 1.94 -34.10 5.25
CA LEU A 122 2.06 -33.15 4.14
C LEU A 122 1.37 -31.83 4.47
N GLU A 123 2.04 -30.73 4.20
CA GLU A 123 1.50 -29.38 4.36
C GLU A 123 1.72 -28.56 3.08
N ILE A 124 0.80 -27.64 2.82
CA ILE A 124 0.98 -26.62 1.78
C ILE A 124 1.69 -25.45 2.42
N ASP A 125 2.85 -25.09 1.90
CA ASP A 125 3.62 -23.95 2.34
C ASP A 125 3.73 -22.88 1.25
N HIS A 126 3.86 -21.62 1.68
CA HIS A 126 4.15 -20.53 0.79
C HIS A 126 5.65 -20.42 0.53
N ILE A 127 6.09 -20.62 -0.72
CA ILE A 127 7.51 -20.55 -1.13
C ILE A 127 8.14 -19.24 -0.65
N ILE A 128 7.47 -18.11 -0.95
CA ILE A 128 7.73 -16.83 -0.31
C ILE A 128 6.71 -16.69 0.81
N PRO A 129 7.13 -16.52 2.06
CA PRO A 129 6.21 -16.40 3.20
C PRO A 129 5.10 -15.39 2.95
N TYR A 130 3.88 -15.75 3.35
CA TYR A 130 2.70 -14.90 3.18
C TYR A 130 2.89 -13.51 3.83
N SER A 131 3.61 -13.45 4.94
CA SER A 131 3.98 -12.20 5.62
C SER A 131 4.84 -11.25 4.77
N LEU A 132 5.55 -11.77 3.76
CA LEU A 132 6.44 -11.00 2.90
C LEU A 132 5.83 -10.66 1.54
N SER A 133 4.90 -11.48 1.01
CA SER A 133 4.39 -11.30 -0.36
C SER A 133 2.88 -11.21 -0.49
N ASP A 134 2.12 -11.64 0.53
CA ASP A 134 0.65 -11.82 0.48
C ASP A 134 0.17 -12.62 -0.75
N ASP A 135 1.05 -13.33 -1.45
CA ASP A 135 0.75 -14.09 -2.67
C ASP A 135 0.24 -15.49 -2.31
N ASP A 136 -1.07 -15.69 -2.38
CA ASP A 136 -1.74 -16.98 -2.15
C ASP A 136 -1.98 -17.78 -3.44
N SER A 137 -1.33 -17.41 -4.55
CA SER A 137 -1.45 -18.14 -5.81
C SER A 137 -0.74 -19.49 -5.78
N LEU A 138 -1.16 -20.43 -6.65
CA LEU A 138 -0.48 -21.72 -6.83
C LEU A 138 1.00 -21.58 -7.21
N ASP A 139 1.38 -20.45 -7.79
CA ASP A 139 2.77 -20.15 -8.14
C ASP A 139 3.64 -19.83 -6.92
N ASN A 140 3.02 -19.52 -5.78
CA ASN A 140 3.70 -19.30 -4.51
C ASN A 140 3.49 -20.45 -3.50
N LYS A 141 2.81 -21.53 -3.88
CA LYS A 141 2.52 -22.67 -3.00
C LYS A 141 3.33 -23.89 -3.39
N ALA A 142 3.84 -24.60 -2.41
CA ALA A 142 4.49 -25.91 -2.57
C ALA A 142 3.88 -26.93 -1.60
N LEU A 143 3.73 -28.16 -2.03
CA LEU A 143 3.44 -29.28 -1.14
C LEU A 143 4.77 -29.78 -0.58
N VAL A 144 4.88 -29.84 0.71
CA VAL A 144 6.12 -30.15 1.43
C VAL A 144 5.82 -31.07 2.62
N LEU A 145 6.86 -31.67 3.17
CA LEU A 145 6.73 -32.41 4.42
C LEU A 145 6.50 -31.43 5.57
N LYS A 146 5.69 -31.82 6.53
CA LYS A 146 5.39 -31.01 7.72
C LYS A 146 6.66 -30.54 8.45
N LYS A 147 7.69 -31.40 8.55
CA LYS A 147 8.98 -31.05 9.13
C LYS A 147 9.70 -29.92 8.36
N GLU A 148 9.55 -29.92 7.03
CA GLU A 148 10.16 -28.86 6.18
C GLU A 148 9.45 -27.51 6.37
N ASN A 149 8.12 -27.51 6.41
CA ASN A 149 7.34 -26.30 6.66
C ASN A 149 7.69 -25.69 8.02
N GLN A 150 7.79 -26.52 9.06
CA GLN A 150 8.17 -26.08 10.39
C GLN A 150 9.62 -25.53 10.44
N ASN A 151 10.54 -26.16 9.73
CA ASN A 151 11.94 -25.69 9.65
C ASN A 151 12.06 -24.37 8.88
N LYS A 152 11.29 -24.21 7.80
CA LYS A 152 11.29 -23.00 6.99
C LYS A 152 10.72 -21.81 7.74
N GLY A 153 9.57 -21.96 8.39
CA GLY A 153 8.89 -20.86 9.07
C GLY A 153 8.71 -19.65 8.14
N ASN A 154 9.11 -18.46 8.59
CA ASN A 154 9.01 -17.21 7.82
C ASN A 154 10.25 -16.89 6.97
N LYS A 155 11.11 -17.86 6.68
CA LYS A 155 12.29 -17.67 5.85
C LYS A 155 11.99 -17.97 4.38
N ILE A 156 12.77 -17.41 3.46
CA ILE A 156 12.78 -17.86 2.06
C ILE A 156 13.48 -19.22 1.94
N VAL A 157 13.23 -19.92 0.84
CA VAL A 157 13.75 -21.31 0.64
C VAL A 157 15.27 -21.35 0.75
N LYS A 158 15.98 -20.37 0.17
CA LYS A 158 17.45 -20.31 0.24
C LYS A 158 17.98 -20.17 1.67
N GLU A 159 17.31 -19.43 2.52
CA GLU A 159 17.73 -19.24 3.92
C GLU A 159 17.43 -20.48 4.78
N ALA A 160 16.31 -21.15 4.48
CA ALA A 160 15.89 -22.32 5.23
C ALA A 160 16.63 -23.62 4.79
N PHE A 161 16.91 -23.72 3.49
CA PHE A 161 17.52 -24.90 2.85
C PHE A 161 18.69 -24.49 1.95
N PRO A 162 19.78 -23.94 2.51
CA PRO A 162 20.92 -23.49 1.73
C PRO A 162 21.59 -24.62 0.92
N GLN A 163 21.48 -25.86 1.38
CA GLN A 163 21.99 -27.04 0.69
C GLN A 163 21.32 -27.23 -0.66
N SER A 164 20.02 -27.04 -0.77
CA SER A 164 19.29 -27.15 -2.04
C SER A 164 19.76 -26.16 -3.11
N PHE A 165 20.41 -25.08 -2.72
CA PHE A 165 21.02 -24.11 -3.63
C PHE A 165 22.48 -24.40 -3.98
N SER A 166 23.15 -25.20 -3.15
CA SER A 166 24.50 -25.70 -3.43
C SER A 166 24.46 -26.99 -4.24
N ASP A 167 23.32 -27.66 -4.26
CA ASP A 167 23.09 -28.92 -4.95
C ASP A 167 22.62 -28.65 -6.39
N SER A 168 23.46 -29.07 -7.34
CA SER A 168 23.15 -28.94 -8.77
C SER A 168 21.92 -29.78 -9.16
N GLU A 169 21.67 -30.91 -8.50
CA GLU A 169 20.56 -31.82 -8.80
C GLU A 169 19.22 -31.15 -8.48
N MET A 170 19.10 -30.43 -7.35
CA MET A 170 17.88 -29.70 -7.02
C MET A 170 17.59 -28.53 -7.97
N ILE A 171 18.62 -27.80 -8.36
CA ILE A 171 18.47 -26.70 -9.34
C ILE A 171 18.04 -27.25 -10.69
N ASP A 172 18.64 -28.38 -11.14
CA ASP A 172 18.28 -29.01 -12.40
C ASP A 172 16.90 -29.67 -12.33
N TYR A 173 16.51 -30.21 -11.18
CA TYR A 173 15.13 -30.66 -10.93
C TYR A 173 14.12 -29.57 -11.16
N TRP A 174 14.30 -28.38 -10.57
CA TRP A 174 13.40 -27.23 -10.80
C TRP A 174 13.38 -26.77 -12.27
N LYS A 175 14.55 -26.79 -12.95
CA LYS A 175 14.63 -26.45 -14.38
C LYS A 175 13.85 -27.44 -15.23
N ASN A 176 13.96 -28.72 -14.90
CA ASN A 176 13.31 -29.83 -15.61
C ASN A 176 11.77 -29.74 -15.42
N LEU A 177 11.30 -29.52 -14.20
CA LEU A 177 9.88 -29.29 -13.95
C LEU A 177 9.35 -28.06 -14.71
N LYS A 178 10.13 -26.97 -14.77
CA LYS A 178 9.78 -25.79 -15.56
C LYS A 178 9.74 -26.11 -17.06
N LYS A 179 10.71 -26.83 -17.59
CA LYS A 179 10.77 -27.23 -19.00
C LYS A 179 9.57 -28.07 -19.38
N ALA A 180 9.17 -29.01 -18.52
CA ALA A 180 7.96 -29.81 -18.71
C ALA A 180 6.66 -29.04 -18.56
N GLY A 181 6.70 -27.88 -17.91
CA GLY A 181 5.51 -27.05 -17.63
C GLY A 181 4.73 -27.48 -16.38
N LEU A 182 5.36 -28.30 -15.51
CA LEU A 182 4.86 -28.68 -14.20
C LEU A 182 4.89 -27.50 -13.23
N ILE A 183 5.93 -26.68 -13.30
CA ILE A 183 5.98 -25.41 -12.58
C ILE A 183 6.06 -24.23 -13.55
N SER A 184 5.47 -23.11 -13.17
CA SER A 184 5.52 -21.89 -13.95
C SER A 184 6.89 -21.21 -13.84
N GLU A 185 7.20 -20.30 -14.79
CA GLU A 185 8.36 -19.40 -14.68
C GLU A 185 8.34 -18.61 -13.37
N LYS A 186 7.16 -18.15 -12.95
CA LYS A 186 6.99 -17.41 -11.69
C LYS A 186 7.34 -18.27 -10.49
N LYS A 187 6.84 -19.52 -10.43
CA LYS A 187 7.14 -20.45 -9.34
C LYS A 187 8.63 -20.80 -9.28
N TYR A 188 9.24 -21.04 -10.42
CA TYR A 188 10.68 -21.26 -10.54
C TYR A 188 11.49 -20.07 -10.00
N ASN A 189 11.10 -18.84 -10.40
CA ASN A 189 11.76 -17.63 -9.91
C ASN A 189 11.53 -17.41 -8.40
N ASN A 190 10.36 -17.77 -7.86
CA ASN A 190 10.09 -17.70 -6.43
C ASN A 190 10.99 -18.65 -5.63
N LEU A 191 11.21 -19.88 -6.11
CA LEU A 191 12.13 -20.86 -5.50
C LEU A 191 13.57 -20.33 -5.45
N GLN A 192 14.01 -19.58 -6.46
CA GLN A 192 15.38 -19.07 -6.59
C GLN A 192 15.63 -17.70 -5.95
N LYS A 193 14.67 -17.12 -5.23
CA LYS A 193 14.86 -15.82 -4.59
C LYS A 193 16.01 -15.82 -3.59
N ASN A 194 16.87 -14.82 -3.74
CA ASN A 194 18.11 -14.68 -2.97
C ASN A 194 18.03 -13.62 -1.85
N ASN A 195 17.07 -12.68 -1.94
CA ASN A 195 16.98 -11.53 -1.05
C ASN A 195 15.52 -11.20 -0.73
N VAL A 196 15.25 -10.93 0.54
CA VAL A 196 13.93 -10.55 1.06
C VAL A 196 13.53 -9.15 0.61
N ASP A 197 14.47 -8.21 0.50
CA ASP A 197 14.21 -6.81 0.12
C ASP A 197 13.62 -6.68 -1.29
N ASP A 198 14.08 -7.51 -2.24
CA ASP A 198 13.53 -7.58 -3.59
C ASP A 198 12.08 -8.08 -3.62
N ILE A 199 11.71 -8.90 -2.63
CA ILE A 199 10.38 -9.49 -2.51
C ILE A 199 9.39 -8.47 -1.98
N LEU A 200 9.75 -7.75 -0.92
CA LEU A 200 8.89 -6.75 -0.28
C LEU A 200 8.47 -5.66 -1.26
N THR A 201 9.39 -5.21 -2.12
CA THR A 201 9.11 -4.13 -3.06
C THR A 201 8.27 -4.58 -4.27
N LYS A 202 8.63 -5.71 -4.89
CA LYS A 202 7.99 -6.18 -6.15
C LYS A 202 6.68 -6.94 -5.92
N GLY A 203 6.60 -7.74 -4.86
CA GLY A 203 5.40 -8.54 -4.56
C GLY A 203 4.19 -7.69 -4.21
N PHE A 204 4.38 -6.69 -3.37
CA PHE A 204 3.35 -5.74 -2.96
C PHE A 204 2.79 -4.94 -4.14
N ILE A 205 3.68 -4.44 -5.02
CA ILE A 205 3.28 -3.66 -6.21
C ILE A 205 2.44 -4.52 -7.17
N ASN A 206 2.84 -5.77 -7.45
CA ASN A 206 2.11 -6.64 -8.37
C ASN A 206 0.72 -6.99 -7.87
N ARG A 207 0.55 -7.27 -6.58
CA ARG A 207 -0.77 -7.54 -5.99
C ARG A 207 -1.69 -6.34 -6.07
N GLN A 208 -1.21 -5.18 -5.67
CA GLN A 208 -2.01 -3.95 -5.77
C GLN A 208 -2.45 -3.66 -7.20
N LEU A 209 -1.60 -3.90 -8.19
CA LEU A 209 -1.96 -3.75 -9.60
C LEU A 209 -3.07 -4.71 -10.03
N VAL A 210 -3.04 -5.98 -9.61
CA VAL A 210 -4.08 -6.97 -9.94
C VAL A 210 -5.40 -6.63 -9.28
N GLU A 211 -5.40 -6.29 -8.00
CA GLU A 211 -6.61 -5.89 -7.26
C GLU A 211 -7.21 -4.60 -7.83
N THR A 212 -6.39 -3.61 -8.12
CA THR A 212 -6.84 -2.35 -8.74
C THR A 212 -7.49 -2.60 -10.10
N ARG A 213 -6.96 -3.50 -10.93
CA ARG A 213 -7.56 -3.86 -12.23
C ARG A 213 -8.95 -4.47 -12.10
N GLN A 214 -9.14 -5.36 -11.12
CA GLN A 214 -10.44 -5.97 -10.87
C GLN A 214 -11.45 -4.94 -10.39
N ILE A 215 -11.02 -4.02 -9.51
CA ILE A 215 -11.84 -2.91 -9.04
C ILE A 215 -12.25 -2.01 -10.20
N VAL A 216 -11.30 -1.56 -11.01
CA VAL A 216 -11.55 -0.63 -12.13
C VAL A 216 -12.54 -1.23 -13.13
N LYS A 217 -12.37 -2.51 -13.50
CA LYS A 217 -13.31 -3.19 -14.41
C LYS A 217 -14.71 -3.31 -13.82
N ALA A 218 -14.80 -3.66 -12.54
CA ALA A 218 -16.09 -3.78 -11.86
C ALA A 218 -16.78 -2.42 -11.74
N VAL A 219 -16.03 -1.36 -11.44
CA VAL A 219 -16.56 0.02 -11.38
C VAL A 219 -17.07 0.47 -12.74
N ALA A 220 -16.33 0.25 -13.83
CA ALA A 220 -16.76 0.61 -15.18
C ALA A 220 -18.10 -0.04 -15.57
N ASN A 221 -18.24 -1.33 -15.28
CA ASN A 221 -19.49 -2.04 -15.55
C ASN A 221 -20.63 -1.53 -14.65
N LEU A 222 -20.39 -1.32 -13.37
CA LEU A 222 -21.39 -0.81 -12.44
C LEU A 222 -21.89 0.59 -12.82
N ILE A 223 -21.02 1.48 -13.29
CA ILE A 223 -21.42 2.81 -13.74
C ILE A 223 -22.35 2.68 -14.95
N ARG A 224 -22.00 1.85 -15.95
CA ARG A 224 -22.84 1.61 -17.11
C ARG A 224 -24.21 1.06 -16.74
N ASP A 225 -24.25 0.04 -15.89
CA ASP A 225 -25.48 -0.60 -15.45
C ASP A 225 -26.34 0.32 -14.56
N TYR A 226 -25.72 1.04 -13.61
CA TYR A 226 -26.42 1.87 -12.62
C TYR A 226 -27.06 3.11 -13.25
N TYR A 227 -26.39 3.72 -14.22
CA TYR A 227 -26.88 4.92 -14.90
C TYR A 227 -27.57 4.61 -16.23
N ASN A 228 -27.91 3.33 -16.52
CA ASN A 228 -28.61 2.90 -17.73
C ASN A 228 -27.97 3.46 -19.01
N GLU A 229 -26.65 3.37 -19.13
CA GLU A 229 -25.87 3.89 -20.25
C GLU A 229 -26.01 5.41 -20.50
N GLN A 230 -26.54 6.17 -19.54
CA GLN A 230 -26.64 7.64 -19.66
C GLN A 230 -25.29 8.34 -19.50
N ILE A 231 -24.29 7.62 -18.98
CA ILE A 231 -22.92 8.11 -18.79
C ILE A 231 -21.97 7.26 -19.62
N ASP A 232 -21.26 7.89 -20.53
CA ASP A 232 -20.21 7.22 -21.30
C ASP A 232 -19.00 6.94 -20.42
N VAL A 233 -18.61 5.68 -20.30
CA VAL A 233 -17.41 5.28 -19.56
C VAL A 233 -16.28 4.98 -20.53
N ILE A 234 -15.23 5.79 -20.47
CA ILE A 234 -14.09 5.75 -21.38
C ILE A 234 -12.85 5.25 -20.64
N GLU A 235 -12.26 4.20 -21.21
CA GLU A 235 -11.10 3.53 -20.63
C GLU A 235 -9.81 4.11 -21.23
N VAL A 236 -8.91 4.63 -20.38
CA VAL A 236 -7.61 5.17 -20.78
C VAL A 236 -6.50 4.31 -20.20
N LYS A 237 -5.52 3.94 -21.00
CA LYS A 237 -4.39 3.14 -20.52
C LYS A 237 -3.40 3.97 -19.71
N ALA A 238 -2.98 3.49 -18.55
CA ALA A 238 -2.02 4.15 -17.67
C ALA A 238 -0.65 4.41 -18.31
N ASN A 239 -0.22 3.57 -19.27
CA ASN A 239 1.01 3.82 -20.01
C ASN A 239 0.93 5.06 -20.90
N LEU A 240 -0.26 5.45 -21.36
CA LEU A 240 -0.46 6.69 -22.11
C LEU A 240 -0.26 7.90 -21.21
N SER A 241 -0.85 7.91 -20.01
CA SER A 241 -0.63 8.96 -19.01
C SER A 241 0.85 9.12 -18.67
N THR A 242 1.54 7.99 -18.47
CA THR A 242 2.99 7.97 -18.22
C THR A 242 3.78 8.53 -19.42
N SER A 243 3.38 8.18 -20.64
CA SER A 243 4.06 8.64 -21.87
C SER A 243 3.87 10.12 -22.10
N VAL A 244 2.65 10.63 -21.93
CA VAL A 244 2.37 12.08 -22.03
C VAL A 244 3.16 12.84 -20.96
N ARG A 245 3.17 12.36 -19.73
CA ARG A 245 3.94 12.97 -18.64
C ARG A 245 5.43 13.01 -18.98
N ASN A 246 6.01 11.91 -19.45
CA ASN A 246 7.42 11.86 -19.86
C ASN A 246 7.71 12.79 -21.04
N MET A 247 6.83 12.86 -22.01
CA MET A 247 6.97 13.76 -23.16
C MET A 247 6.97 15.23 -22.74
N LEU A 248 6.14 15.60 -21.75
CA LEU A 248 6.10 16.96 -21.22
C LEU A 248 7.31 17.26 -20.34
N THR A 249 7.82 16.28 -19.61
CA THR A 249 8.95 16.45 -18.67
C THR A 249 10.30 16.50 -19.39
N TYR A 250 10.46 15.71 -20.47
CA TYR A 250 11.72 15.56 -21.20
C TYR A 250 11.56 15.99 -22.66
N GLU A 251 12.40 16.90 -23.12
CA GLU A 251 12.34 17.39 -24.51
C GLU A 251 12.86 16.37 -25.51
N LYS A 252 14.09 15.89 -25.29
CA LYS A 252 14.80 14.97 -26.18
C LYS A 252 15.97 14.30 -25.47
N LYS A 253 16.57 13.33 -26.13
CA LYS A 253 17.88 12.80 -25.70
C LYS A 253 19.01 13.66 -26.27
N ASP A 254 20.03 13.89 -25.46
CA ASP A 254 21.27 14.53 -25.93
C ASP A 254 22.12 13.56 -26.80
N ASN A 255 23.28 14.04 -27.27
CA ASN A 255 24.17 13.26 -28.10
C ASN A 255 24.75 12.01 -27.40
N ASN A 256 24.71 11.99 -26.06
CA ASN A 256 25.18 10.87 -25.22
C ASN A 256 24.06 9.91 -24.86
N GLY A 257 22.84 10.15 -25.35
CA GLY A 257 21.67 9.32 -25.08
C GLY A 257 20.93 9.62 -23.78
N PHE A 258 21.31 10.68 -23.05
CA PHE A 258 20.65 11.11 -21.82
C PHE A 258 19.44 12.02 -22.11
N TRP A 259 18.41 11.90 -21.28
CA TRP A 259 17.22 12.73 -21.39
C TRP A 259 17.49 14.17 -20.95
N VAL A 260 17.20 15.13 -21.83
CA VAL A 260 17.26 16.57 -21.55
C VAL A 260 15.91 17.01 -20.97
N GLU A 261 15.96 17.64 -19.81
CA GLU A 261 14.80 18.11 -19.08
C GLU A 261 14.24 19.41 -19.68
N ASN A 262 12.91 19.48 -19.78
CA ASN A 262 12.23 20.75 -19.99
C ASN A 262 12.05 21.47 -18.65
N LYS A 263 12.87 22.52 -18.43
CA LYS A 263 12.88 23.27 -17.16
C LYS A 263 11.55 23.96 -16.84
N ASP A 264 10.78 24.29 -17.86
CA ASP A 264 9.46 24.93 -17.71
C ASP A 264 8.37 23.94 -17.27
N ASN A 265 8.67 22.64 -17.28
CA ASN A 265 7.72 21.56 -17.03
C ASN A 265 8.06 20.71 -15.78
N CYS A 266 8.83 21.26 -14.86
CA CYS A 266 9.23 20.53 -13.62
C CYS A 266 8.04 20.13 -12.73
N MET A 267 6.86 20.73 -12.89
CA MET A 267 5.64 20.34 -12.17
C MET A 267 5.11 18.96 -12.58
N PHE A 268 5.48 18.44 -13.75
CA PHE A 268 5.01 17.13 -14.23
C PHE A 268 5.76 15.95 -13.61
N TYR A 269 6.84 16.20 -12.86
CA TYR A 269 7.53 15.11 -12.14
C TYR A 269 6.56 14.42 -11.15
N LYS A 270 6.56 13.09 -11.19
CA LYS A 270 5.75 12.27 -10.29
C LYS A 270 6.63 11.74 -9.16
N ASN A 271 6.32 12.10 -7.93
CA ASN A 271 6.96 11.53 -6.76
C ASN A 271 5.91 11.01 -5.78
N ARG A 272 5.77 9.68 -5.71
CA ARG A 272 4.78 9.01 -4.87
C ARG A 272 5.12 9.03 -3.38
N HIS A 273 6.38 9.32 -3.03
CA HIS A 273 6.81 9.39 -1.64
C HIS A 273 6.54 10.77 -1.02
N MET A 274 6.37 11.81 -1.84
CA MET A 274 6.21 13.17 -1.34
C MET A 274 4.77 13.57 -1.07
N ASN A 275 3.85 13.17 -1.94
CA ASN A 275 2.44 13.50 -1.82
C ASN A 275 1.55 12.56 -2.63
N ASP A 276 0.23 12.63 -2.35
CA ASP A 276 -0.80 11.86 -3.04
C ASP A 276 -1.40 12.58 -4.26
N TYR A 277 -0.91 13.79 -4.62
CA TYR A 277 -1.43 14.59 -5.75
C TYR A 277 -1.30 13.87 -7.09
N HIS A 278 -0.36 12.95 -7.19
CA HIS A 278 -0.17 12.15 -8.40
C HIS A 278 -1.43 11.37 -8.80
N HIS A 279 -2.32 11.01 -7.87
CA HIS A 279 -3.59 10.37 -8.19
C HIS A 279 -4.54 11.32 -8.92
N ALA A 280 -4.69 12.55 -8.44
CA ALA A 280 -5.48 13.59 -9.10
C ALA A 280 -4.86 13.97 -10.47
N HIS A 281 -3.55 14.09 -10.53
CA HIS A 281 -2.83 14.39 -11.77
C HIS A 281 -2.99 13.29 -12.82
N ASP A 282 -2.90 12.01 -12.43
CA ASP A 282 -3.08 10.88 -13.34
C ASP A 282 -4.55 10.81 -13.84
N ALA A 283 -5.53 11.04 -12.96
CA ALA A 283 -6.94 11.12 -13.35
C ALA A 283 -7.21 12.28 -14.33
N TYR A 284 -6.61 13.44 -14.09
CA TYR A 284 -6.70 14.57 -15.00
C TYR A 284 -6.05 14.28 -16.37
N LEU A 285 -4.87 13.66 -16.38
CA LEU A 285 -4.22 13.22 -17.63
C LEU A 285 -5.08 12.20 -18.38
N ALA A 286 -5.69 11.24 -17.68
CA ALA A 286 -6.59 10.28 -18.29
C ALA A 286 -7.78 10.98 -18.99
N ASN A 287 -8.33 12.01 -18.36
CA ASN A 287 -9.39 12.82 -18.94
C ASN A 287 -8.93 13.50 -20.24
N ILE A 288 -7.82 14.24 -20.19
CA ILE A 288 -7.25 14.95 -21.35
C ILE A 288 -6.91 14.00 -22.49
N ILE A 289 -6.28 12.87 -22.19
CA ILE A 289 -5.92 11.85 -23.19
C ILE A 289 -7.16 11.21 -23.79
N GLY A 290 -8.14 10.88 -22.96
CA GLY A 290 -9.41 10.30 -23.42
C GLY A 290 -10.17 11.24 -24.36
N MET A 291 -10.28 12.53 -24.02
CA MET A 291 -10.87 13.54 -24.90
C MET A 291 -10.12 13.67 -26.23
N TYR A 292 -8.78 13.67 -26.20
CA TYR A 292 -7.95 13.71 -27.40
C TYR A 292 -8.20 12.48 -28.29
N ILE A 293 -8.23 11.28 -27.71
CA ILE A 293 -8.48 10.03 -28.44
C ILE A 293 -9.88 10.07 -29.07
N GLN A 294 -10.90 10.47 -28.33
CA GLN A 294 -12.26 10.55 -28.86
C GLN A 294 -12.38 11.52 -30.03
N LYS A 295 -11.74 12.68 -29.95
CA LYS A 295 -11.81 13.70 -31.00
C LYS A 295 -11.07 13.29 -32.26
N ASN A 296 -9.87 12.73 -32.14
CA ASN A 296 -9.00 12.41 -33.27
C ASN A 296 -9.24 10.99 -33.83
N TYR A 297 -9.85 10.11 -33.03
CA TYR A 297 -10.10 8.71 -33.41
C TYR A 297 -11.53 8.30 -33.04
N PRO A 298 -12.56 8.98 -33.58
CA PRO A 298 -13.96 8.75 -33.22
C PRO A 298 -14.45 7.31 -33.50
N TYR A 299 -13.81 6.61 -34.42
CA TYR A 299 -14.08 5.20 -34.67
C TYR A 299 -13.69 4.26 -33.55
N LEU A 300 -12.81 4.69 -32.62
CA LEU A 300 -12.45 3.94 -31.43
C LEU A 300 -13.51 4.07 -30.33
N GLN A 301 -14.40 5.07 -30.37
CA GLN A 301 -15.42 5.33 -29.36
C GLN A 301 -16.48 4.23 -29.28
N LYS A 302 -16.93 3.69 -30.40
CA LYS A 302 -17.99 2.67 -30.44
C LYS A 302 -17.51 1.29 -30.00
N GLU A 303 -16.21 1.06 -29.93
CA GLU A 303 -15.59 -0.23 -29.75
C GLU A 303 -14.68 -0.32 -28.51
N LEU A 304 -14.68 0.70 -27.64
CA LEU A 304 -13.98 0.69 -26.36
C LEU A 304 -14.55 -0.32 -25.35
N ASN A 305 -15.43 -1.20 -25.79
CA ASN A 305 -15.68 -2.47 -25.15
C ASN A 305 -14.34 -3.23 -25.00
N TYR A 306 -13.99 -3.57 -23.80
CA TYR A 306 -12.73 -4.20 -23.41
C TYR A 306 -12.21 -5.30 -24.35
N SER A 307 -13.09 -6.13 -24.91
CA SER A 307 -12.73 -7.21 -25.85
C SER A 307 -12.40 -6.71 -27.25
N GLN A 308 -13.00 -5.62 -27.70
CA GLN A 308 -12.82 -5.05 -29.04
C GLN A 308 -11.61 -4.11 -29.08
N TYR A 309 -11.41 -3.30 -28.02
CA TYR A 309 -10.20 -2.50 -27.85
C TYR A 309 -8.92 -3.34 -27.97
N ARG A 310 -8.93 -4.56 -27.42
CA ARG A 310 -7.82 -5.51 -27.53
C ARG A 310 -7.58 -5.99 -28.97
N LYS A 311 -8.64 -6.20 -29.76
CA LYS A 311 -8.53 -6.60 -31.17
C LYS A 311 -7.99 -5.46 -32.03
N ILE A 312 -8.46 -4.24 -31.79
CA ILE A 312 -8.04 -3.04 -32.51
C ILE A 312 -6.60 -2.71 -32.19
N TRP A 313 -6.21 -2.71 -30.91
CA TRP A 313 -4.81 -2.53 -30.51
C TRP A 313 -3.87 -3.54 -31.15
N ARG A 314 -4.26 -4.81 -31.21
CA ARG A 314 -3.46 -5.85 -31.87
C ARG A 314 -3.29 -5.53 -33.34
N LYS A 315 -4.37 -5.18 -34.04
CA LYS A 315 -4.34 -4.82 -35.47
C LYS A 315 -3.46 -3.59 -35.72
N TYR A 316 -3.56 -2.55 -34.91
CA TYR A 316 -2.71 -1.37 -35.02
C TYR A 316 -1.25 -1.63 -34.65
N TYR A 317 -0.99 -2.42 -33.63
CA TYR A 317 0.37 -2.79 -33.24
C TYR A 317 1.04 -3.67 -34.28
N GLU A 318 0.33 -4.62 -34.85
CA GLU A 318 0.83 -5.47 -35.94
C GLU A 318 1.07 -4.66 -37.23
N ASN A 319 0.16 -3.75 -37.57
CA ASN A 319 0.34 -2.82 -38.70
C ASN A 319 1.49 -1.82 -38.46
N ALA A 320 1.65 -1.32 -37.26
CA ALA A 320 2.76 -0.43 -36.89
C ALA A 320 4.12 -1.15 -36.94
N LYS A 321 4.15 -2.42 -36.60
CA LYS A 321 5.34 -3.26 -36.66
C LYS A 321 5.74 -3.59 -38.11
N ASN A 322 4.77 -3.72 -39.00
CA ASN A 322 4.97 -4.05 -40.40
C ASN A 322 5.23 -2.81 -41.29
N ASN A 323 4.86 -1.60 -40.86
CA ASN A 323 4.96 -0.35 -41.65
C ASN A 323 5.97 0.65 -41.07
N ASN A 324 7.19 0.23 -40.69
CA ASN A 324 8.24 1.12 -40.18
C ASN A 324 7.76 2.13 -39.10
N GLY A 325 6.96 1.63 -38.15
CA GLY A 325 6.69 2.32 -36.93
C GLY A 325 5.91 3.61 -37.05
N VAL A 326 4.63 3.54 -37.40
CA VAL A 326 3.72 4.58 -36.90
C VAL A 326 3.64 4.43 -35.39
N ASN A 327 4.60 5.04 -34.75
CA ASN A 327 4.70 5.08 -33.32
C ASN A 327 3.45 5.83 -32.81
N TRP A 328 2.64 5.20 -31.96
CA TRP A 328 1.59 5.90 -31.22
C TRP A 328 2.13 7.15 -30.52
N PHE A 329 3.40 7.15 -30.17
CA PHE A 329 4.12 8.30 -29.64
C PHE A 329 4.32 9.42 -30.66
N ALA A 330 4.43 9.13 -31.95
CA ALA A 330 4.43 10.17 -32.99
C ALA A 330 3.04 10.84 -33.13
N THR A 331 1.98 10.11 -32.81
CA THR A 331 0.61 10.67 -32.75
C THR A 331 0.39 11.48 -31.48
N LEU A 332 1.02 11.10 -30.36
CA LEU A 332 1.07 11.90 -29.13
C LEU A 332 2.03 13.09 -29.28
N GLY A 333 3.05 13.02 -30.15
CA GLY A 333 3.85 14.17 -30.55
C GLY A 333 3.03 15.29 -31.18
N LYS A 334 1.95 14.94 -31.88
CA LYS A 334 0.94 15.90 -32.37
C LYS A 334 0.08 16.48 -31.25
N PHE A 335 0.07 15.86 -30.07
CA PHE A 335 -0.59 16.39 -28.89
C PHE A 335 0.05 17.69 -28.37
N SER A 336 1.38 17.82 -28.50
CA SER A 336 2.11 19.03 -28.12
C SER A 336 2.17 20.08 -29.24
N SER A 337 1.73 19.76 -30.48
CA SER A 337 1.70 20.70 -31.60
C SER A 337 0.32 21.33 -31.73
N ASN A 338 0.29 22.63 -32.07
CA ASN A 338 -0.94 23.29 -32.48
C ASN A 338 -1.41 22.65 -33.79
N ASN A 339 -2.60 22.11 -33.79
CA ASN A 339 -3.22 21.53 -34.96
C ASN A 339 -4.67 22.00 -35.06
N GLU A 340 -4.88 23.01 -35.90
CA GLU A 340 -6.19 23.64 -36.11
C GLU A 340 -7.20 22.66 -36.69
N ASP A 341 -6.76 21.73 -37.53
CA ASP A 341 -7.64 20.72 -38.16
C ASP A 341 -8.26 19.77 -37.16
N THR A 342 -7.54 19.48 -36.07
CA THR A 342 -8.04 18.64 -34.97
C THR A 342 -8.77 19.44 -33.89
N GLY A 343 -8.74 20.78 -33.98
CA GLY A 343 -9.24 21.69 -32.95
C GLY A 343 -8.53 21.53 -31.60
N TRP A 344 -7.32 21.00 -31.63
CA TRP A 344 -6.51 20.74 -30.44
C TRP A 344 -5.34 21.72 -30.39
N TYR A 345 -5.45 22.69 -29.50
CA TYR A 345 -4.45 23.73 -29.31
C TYR A 345 -3.40 23.26 -28.30
N GLY A 346 -2.36 22.56 -28.76
CA GLY A 346 -1.37 21.90 -27.93
C GLY A 346 -0.78 22.79 -26.84
N GLU A 347 -0.30 23.98 -27.19
CA GLU A 347 0.26 24.94 -26.21
C GLU A 347 -0.78 25.43 -25.21
N GLY A 348 -2.01 25.70 -25.64
CA GLY A 348 -3.09 26.12 -24.75
C GLY A 348 -3.46 25.05 -23.73
N ILE A 349 -3.47 23.78 -24.14
CA ILE A 349 -3.74 22.65 -23.24
C ILE A 349 -2.56 22.43 -22.29
N ILE A 350 -1.32 22.52 -22.78
CA ILE A 350 -0.13 22.39 -21.93
C ILE A 350 -0.11 23.49 -20.88
N ALA A 351 -0.41 24.74 -21.25
CA ALA A 351 -0.49 25.85 -20.33
C ALA A 351 -1.58 25.63 -19.25
N TYR A 352 -2.72 25.08 -19.64
CA TYR A 352 -3.79 24.72 -18.70
C TYR A 352 -3.38 23.57 -17.79
N MET A 353 -2.71 22.53 -18.32
CA MET A 353 -2.16 21.43 -17.54
C MET A 353 -1.14 21.93 -16.52
N ARG A 354 -0.22 22.82 -16.92
CA ARG A 354 0.74 23.46 -15.99
C ARG A 354 0.03 24.14 -14.84
N LYS A 355 -1.04 24.90 -15.13
CA LYS A 355 -1.85 25.54 -14.10
C LYS A 355 -2.47 24.54 -13.12
N ILE A 356 -3.09 23.45 -13.62
CA ILE A 356 -3.70 22.42 -12.78
C ILE A 356 -2.65 21.68 -11.93
N PHE A 357 -1.51 21.34 -12.49
CA PHE A 357 -0.43 20.64 -11.77
C PHE A 357 0.27 21.53 -10.72
N CYS A 358 0.11 22.83 -10.81
CA CYS A 358 0.63 23.77 -9.83
C CYS A 358 -0.33 24.10 -8.68
N TYR A 359 -1.54 23.52 -8.64
CA TYR A 359 -2.46 23.71 -7.52
C TYR A 359 -1.85 23.19 -6.22
N ARG A 360 -1.88 24.01 -5.17
CA ARG A 360 -1.33 23.68 -3.85
C ARG A 360 -2.36 23.00 -2.95
N ASP A 361 -3.63 23.33 -3.14
CA ASP A 361 -4.73 22.91 -2.30
C ASP A 361 -5.62 21.94 -3.07
N VAL A 362 -5.15 20.68 -3.17
CA VAL A 362 -5.95 19.58 -3.71
C VAL A 362 -6.66 18.90 -2.54
N ILE A 363 -7.97 18.72 -2.64
CA ILE A 363 -8.75 18.04 -1.62
C ILE A 363 -8.33 16.57 -1.57
N ILE A 364 -7.81 16.15 -0.41
CA ILE A 364 -7.45 14.76 -0.15
C ILE A 364 -8.26 14.28 1.04
N SER A 365 -8.96 13.16 0.83
CA SER A 365 -9.69 12.44 1.87
C SER A 365 -9.08 11.08 2.09
N LYS A 366 -8.64 10.79 3.31
CA LYS A 366 -8.13 9.48 3.68
C LYS A 366 -9.27 8.60 4.17
N LYS A 367 -9.32 7.37 3.69
CA LYS A 367 -10.33 6.41 4.11
C LYS A 367 -10.16 6.09 5.59
N LEU A 368 -11.23 6.23 6.34
CA LEU A 368 -11.30 5.82 7.74
C LEU A 368 -11.28 4.29 7.84
N GLU A 369 -10.47 3.77 8.76
CA GLU A 369 -10.33 2.34 8.97
C GLU A 369 -10.85 1.92 10.35
N GLU A 370 -11.77 0.98 10.34
CA GLU A 370 -12.20 0.23 11.50
C GLU A 370 -11.85 -1.23 11.26
N ASN A 371 -11.00 -1.80 12.09
CA ASN A 371 -10.66 -3.21 11.99
C ASN A 371 -11.74 -4.06 12.66
N THR A 372 -12.37 -4.93 11.88
CA THR A 372 -13.40 -5.87 12.32
C THR A 372 -12.98 -7.33 12.10
N GLY A 373 -11.72 -7.55 11.71
CA GLY A 373 -11.16 -8.83 11.32
C GLY A 373 -10.71 -9.72 12.49
N ALA A 374 -9.50 -10.22 12.41
CA ALA A 374 -8.89 -11.06 13.42
C ALA A 374 -8.73 -10.36 14.77
N PHE A 375 -8.85 -11.10 15.87
CA PHE A 375 -8.64 -10.56 17.22
C PHE A 375 -7.18 -10.28 17.52
N TYR A 376 -6.32 -11.13 16.99
CA TYR A 376 -4.89 -11.11 17.19
C TYR A 376 -4.18 -11.25 15.85
N SER A 377 -2.92 -10.86 15.81
CA SER A 377 -2.05 -11.23 14.69
C SER A 377 -2.02 -12.77 14.58
N GLU A 378 -2.15 -13.30 13.38
CA GLU A 378 -2.20 -14.76 13.15
C GLU A 378 -0.88 -15.45 13.50
N THR A 379 0.22 -14.71 13.60
CA THR A 379 1.54 -15.25 13.92
C THR A 379 1.65 -15.52 15.41
N LYS A 380 1.84 -16.78 15.77
CA LYS A 380 2.21 -17.19 17.12
C LYS A 380 3.72 -17.03 17.29
N TYR A 381 4.11 -16.27 18.27
CA TYR A 381 5.51 -16.10 18.60
C TYR A 381 5.95 -17.20 19.58
N PRO A 382 7.17 -17.72 19.43
CA PRO A 382 7.71 -18.69 20.36
C PRO A 382 7.89 -18.07 21.74
N ARG A 383 8.11 -18.92 22.73
CA ARG A 383 8.44 -18.55 24.09
C ARG A 383 9.64 -17.58 24.12
N GLU A 384 9.48 -16.49 24.84
CA GLU A 384 10.56 -15.57 25.15
C GLU A 384 11.06 -15.87 26.58
N ASP A 385 12.37 -16.06 26.74
CA ASP A 385 12.97 -16.39 28.05
C ASP A 385 13.02 -15.19 29.03
N LYS A 386 12.60 -14.00 28.58
CA LYS A 386 12.54 -12.78 29.41
C LYS A 386 11.21 -12.65 30.12
N ALA A 387 11.27 -12.28 31.41
CA ALA A 387 10.10 -12.12 32.27
C ALA A 387 9.08 -11.06 31.80
N ASP A 388 9.45 -10.17 30.89
CA ASP A 388 8.63 -9.09 30.32
C ASP A 388 8.04 -9.42 28.95
N SER A 389 7.74 -10.69 28.69
CA SER A 389 7.07 -11.08 27.45
C SER A 389 5.76 -10.29 27.28
N LYS A 390 5.70 -9.39 26.29
CA LYS A 390 4.51 -8.64 25.89
C LYS A 390 3.54 -9.46 25.04
N LEU A 391 3.70 -10.79 25.04
CA LEU A 391 2.85 -11.68 24.27
C LEU A 391 1.48 -11.82 24.93
N VAL A 392 0.41 -11.79 24.13
CA VAL A 392 -0.94 -12.12 24.56
C VAL A 392 -1.03 -13.63 24.71
N PRO A 393 -1.42 -14.16 25.88
CA PRO A 393 -1.43 -15.59 26.14
C PRO A 393 -2.44 -16.35 25.25
N LEU A 394 -2.06 -17.56 24.86
CA LEU A 394 -2.98 -18.52 24.25
C LEU A 394 -3.98 -19.00 25.31
N LYS A 395 -5.19 -19.33 24.89
CA LYS A 395 -6.21 -19.88 25.80
C LYS A 395 -6.37 -21.37 25.58
N GLN A 396 -6.46 -22.13 26.69
CA GLN A 396 -6.70 -23.56 26.65
C GLN A 396 -8.21 -23.84 26.56
N GLY A 397 -8.62 -24.65 25.59
CA GLY A 397 -10.00 -25.13 25.48
C GLY A 397 -10.36 -25.59 24.07
N ASN A 398 -10.99 -26.75 23.97
CA ASN A 398 -11.42 -27.36 22.70
C ASN A 398 -12.84 -26.97 22.27
N ASN A 399 -13.58 -26.20 23.05
CA ASN A 399 -14.96 -25.88 22.76
C ASN A 399 -15.18 -24.38 22.59
N MET A 400 -15.39 -24.00 21.37
CA MET A 400 -15.69 -22.61 20.97
C MET A 400 -17.12 -22.16 21.32
N ARG A 401 -17.94 -22.98 21.93
CA ARG A 401 -19.31 -22.66 22.32
C ARG A 401 -19.36 -22.24 23.78
N GLY A 402 -19.27 -20.94 24.02
CA GLY A 402 -19.79 -20.35 25.27
C GLY A 402 -18.91 -20.43 26.52
N ALA A 403 -17.65 -20.82 26.44
CA ALA A 403 -16.80 -20.86 27.63
C ALA A 403 -16.18 -19.47 27.90
N ASN A 404 -16.81 -18.68 28.76
CA ASN A 404 -16.33 -17.38 29.20
C ASN A 404 -15.06 -17.45 30.09
N ASN A 405 -14.60 -18.63 30.49
CA ASN A 405 -13.50 -18.85 31.45
C ASN A 405 -12.43 -19.80 30.91
N LEU A 406 -11.93 -19.58 29.70
CA LEU A 406 -10.78 -20.34 29.20
C LEU A 406 -9.52 -19.93 29.96
N LYS A 407 -8.83 -20.92 30.56
CA LYS A 407 -7.58 -20.70 31.28
C LYS A 407 -6.49 -20.20 30.32
N GLU A 408 -5.89 -19.08 30.64
CA GLU A 408 -4.73 -18.56 29.92
C GLU A 408 -3.50 -19.43 30.15
N LEU A 409 -2.77 -19.70 29.07
CA LEU A 409 -1.54 -20.48 29.10
C LEU A 409 -0.35 -19.54 29.35
N ASP A 410 0.60 -19.97 30.17
CA ASP A 410 1.82 -19.22 30.45
C ASP A 410 2.59 -18.96 29.17
N THR A 411 2.76 -17.68 28.81
CA THR A 411 3.45 -17.25 27.58
C THR A 411 4.92 -17.66 27.56
N ARG A 412 5.54 -17.82 28.72
CA ARG A 412 6.91 -18.32 28.84
C ARG A 412 7.05 -19.78 28.47
N LYS A 413 5.98 -20.55 28.59
CA LYS A 413 5.96 -21.99 28.27
C LYS A 413 5.36 -22.27 26.89
N TYR A 414 4.32 -21.56 26.52
CA TYR A 414 3.52 -21.87 25.33
C TYR A 414 3.62 -20.81 24.23
N GLY A 415 4.32 -19.68 24.48
CA GLY A 415 4.33 -18.54 23.56
C GLY A 415 2.98 -17.81 23.53
N GLY A 416 2.76 -16.98 22.54
CA GLY A 416 1.54 -16.18 22.42
C GLY A 416 1.48 -15.34 21.16
N TYR A 417 0.51 -14.45 21.10
CA TYR A 417 0.34 -13.48 20.02
C TYR A 417 1.01 -12.14 20.36
N LYS A 418 1.52 -11.43 19.37
CA LYS A 418 2.13 -10.11 19.56
C LYS A 418 1.06 -9.01 19.54
N GLY A 419 0.36 -8.86 20.67
CA GLY A 419 -0.68 -7.86 20.85
C GLY A 419 -2.02 -8.22 20.21
N GLY A 420 -3.07 -7.52 20.61
CA GLY A 420 -4.40 -7.57 19.99
C GLY A 420 -4.49 -6.54 18.86
N GLU A 421 -5.19 -6.90 17.79
CA GLU A 421 -5.53 -5.96 16.72
C GLU A 421 -6.47 -4.88 17.27
N LYS A 422 -6.26 -3.62 16.86
CA LYS A 422 -7.06 -2.47 17.30
C LYS A 422 -8.23 -2.25 16.34
N ALA A 423 -9.43 -2.07 16.89
CA ALA A 423 -10.62 -1.79 16.10
C ALA A 423 -10.78 -0.29 15.80
N TYR A 424 -10.76 0.51 16.86
CA TYR A 424 -10.93 1.96 16.83
C TYR A 424 -10.44 2.56 18.14
N PHE A 425 -10.57 3.88 18.30
CA PHE A 425 -10.21 4.62 19.51
C PHE A 425 -11.46 5.26 20.13
N VAL A 426 -11.35 5.61 21.40
CA VAL A 426 -12.36 6.37 22.16
C VAL A 426 -11.67 7.63 22.69
N LEU A 427 -12.25 8.80 22.46
CA LEU A 427 -11.76 10.04 23.05
C LEU A 427 -12.41 10.22 24.43
N VAL A 428 -11.56 10.36 25.46
CA VAL A 428 -11.99 10.45 26.84
C VAL A 428 -11.41 11.67 27.54
N LYS A 429 -12.14 12.18 28.54
CA LYS A 429 -11.71 13.17 29.51
C LYS A 429 -11.73 12.51 30.89
N TYR A 430 -10.73 12.79 31.70
CA TYR A 430 -10.69 12.32 33.09
C TYR A 430 -9.84 13.24 33.97
N CYS A 431 -10.05 13.17 35.29
CA CYS A 431 -9.25 13.86 36.29
C CYS A 431 -8.27 12.88 36.93
N SER A 432 -6.99 13.23 37.01
CA SER A 432 -6.00 12.53 37.81
C SER A 432 -5.68 13.27 39.10
N GLU A 433 -5.65 12.55 40.23
CA GLU A 433 -5.35 13.12 41.55
C GLU A 433 -3.98 12.70 42.01
N LYS A 434 -3.05 13.65 42.11
CA LYS A 434 -1.70 13.42 42.64
C LYS A 434 -1.63 13.90 44.09
N VAL A 435 -1.48 12.97 45.00
CA VAL A 435 -1.30 13.28 46.42
C VAL A 435 0.10 13.82 46.66
N LEU A 436 0.19 15.05 47.06
CA LEU A 436 1.41 15.73 47.53
C LEU A 436 1.40 15.77 49.06
N LYS A 437 2.58 15.96 49.69
CA LYS A 437 2.73 15.90 51.17
C LYS A 437 1.74 16.78 51.96
N LYS A 438 1.16 17.83 51.39
CA LYS A 438 0.22 18.76 52.07
C LYS A 438 -1.02 19.14 51.23
N SER A 439 -1.18 18.57 50.01
CA SER A 439 -2.29 18.91 49.12
C SER A 439 -2.55 17.79 48.12
N VAL A 440 -3.77 17.78 47.56
CA VAL A 440 -4.08 16.92 46.42
C VAL A 440 -4.14 17.84 45.18
N LYS A 441 -3.28 17.56 44.21
CA LYS A 441 -3.33 18.27 42.92
C LYS A 441 -4.24 17.50 41.96
N LYS A 442 -5.29 18.15 41.51
CA LYS A 442 -6.19 17.64 40.45
C LYS A 442 -5.72 18.18 39.10
N GLU A 443 -5.68 17.30 38.10
CA GLU A 443 -5.31 17.67 36.74
C GLU A 443 -6.21 16.91 35.75
N TYR A 444 -6.89 17.68 34.89
CA TYR A 444 -7.75 17.10 33.85
C TYR A 444 -6.92 16.76 32.62
N HIS A 445 -7.22 15.61 32.03
CA HIS A 445 -6.58 15.07 30.87
C HIS A 445 -7.59 14.72 29.79
N MET A 446 -7.16 14.77 28.56
CA MET A 446 -7.91 14.30 27.41
C MET A 446 -6.99 13.41 26.57
N GLU A 447 -7.42 12.17 26.30
CA GLU A 447 -6.61 11.22 25.56
C GLU A 447 -7.45 10.22 24.78
N PHE A 448 -6.81 9.50 23.86
CA PHE A 448 -7.44 8.39 23.14
C PHE A 448 -7.15 7.07 23.85
N VAL A 449 -8.20 6.27 24.04
CA VAL A 449 -8.12 4.89 24.53
C VAL A 449 -8.31 3.92 23.38
N GLU A 450 -7.41 2.95 23.22
CA GLU A 450 -7.49 1.93 22.18
C GLU A 450 -8.52 0.86 22.54
N ILE A 451 -9.37 0.52 21.56
CA ILE A 451 -10.35 -0.58 21.69
C ILE A 451 -9.91 -1.75 20.81
N PRO A 452 -9.45 -2.86 21.41
CA PRO A 452 -9.13 -4.08 20.66
C PRO A 452 -10.34 -4.67 19.95
N VAL A 453 -10.09 -5.39 18.84
CA VAL A 453 -11.19 -5.99 18.02
C VAL A 453 -12.07 -6.93 18.83
N TYR A 454 -11.50 -7.73 19.75
CA TYR A 454 -12.29 -8.64 20.60
C TYR A 454 -13.17 -7.90 21.62
N ILE A 455 -12.69 -6.75 22.14
CA ILE A 455 -13.49 -5.86 23.02
C ILE A 455 -14.59 -5.18 22.20
N ALA A 456 -14.28 -4.63 21.04
CA ALA A 456 -15.27 -4.02 20.14
C ALA A 456 -16.40 -4.98 19.78
N ARG A 457 -16.08 -6.26 19.56
CA ARG A 457 -17.08 -7.31 19.33
C ARG A 457 -17.90 -7.61 20.58
N GLY A 458 -17.27 -7.61 21.76
CA GLY A 458 -17.97 -7.77 23.06
C GLY A 458 -18.96 -6.63 23.32
N ILE A 459 -18.55 -5.39 23.04
CA ILE A 459 -19.41 -4.20 23.14
C ILE A 459 -20.59 -4.30 22.16
N LYS A 460 -20.33 -4.63 20.90
CA LYS A 460 -21.38 -4.82 19.88
C LYS A 460 -22.41 -5.89 20.25
N ASN A 461 -22.00 -6.92 20.99
CA ASN A 461 -22.87 -8.01 21.44
C ASN A 461 -23.46 -7.76 22.84
N ASN A 462 -23.31 -6.57 23.41
CA ASN A 462 -23.74 -6.18 24.76
C ASN A 462 -23.16 -7.06 25.90
N ASN A 463 -22.00 -7.69 25.66
CA ASN A 463 -21.31 -8.50 26.68
C ASN A 463 -20.27 -7.69 27.48
N ILE A 464 -19.87 -6.51 26.97
CA ILE A 464 -18.89 -5.62 27.58
C ILE A 464 -19.47 -4.22 27.56
N ASN A 465 -19.40 -3.52 28.70
CA ASN A 465 -19.75 -2.12 28.80
C ASN A 465 -18.53 -1.27 28.38
N LEU A 466 -18.70 -0.35 27.45
CA LEU A 466 -17.62 0.52 26.95
C LEU A 466 -17.04 1.40 28.07
N TYR A 467 -17.90 2.00 28.89
CA TYR A 467 -17.47 2.89 29.97
C TYR A 467 -16.63 2.16 31.02
N ASP A 468 -17.07 0.97 31.44
CA ASP A 468 -16.35 0.15 32.42
C ASP A 468 -14.96 -0.25 31.87
N TYR A 469 -14.92 -0.70 30.62
CA TYR A 469 -13.65 -1.03 29.96
C TYR A 469 -12.68 0.16 29.90
N VAL A 470 -13.19 1.35 29.56
CA VAL A 470 -12.39 2.59 29.51
C VAL A 470 -11.87 2.92 30.90
N CYS A 471 -12.71 2.90 31.93
CA CYS A 471 -12.31 3.16 33.31
C CYS A 471 -11.23 2.20 33.79
N ASP A 472 -11.37 0.92 33.53
CA ASP A 472 -10.38 -0.10 33.93
C ASP A 472 -9.05 0.06 33.18
N THR A 473 -9.12 0.39 31.89
CA THR A 473 -7.91 0.67 31.08
C THR A 473 -7.15 1.88 31.62
N LEU A 474 -7.86 2.99 31.92
CA LEU A 474 -7.27 4.20 32.46
C LEU A 474 -6.64 3.95 33.86
N LYS A 475 -7.31 3.19 34.73
CA LYS A 475 -6.75 2.81 36.05
C LYS A 475 -5.52 1.93 35.90
N GLY A 476 -5.49 1.04 34.93
CA GLY A 476 -4.34 0.16 34.66
C GLY A 476 -3.11 0.88 34.13
N THR A 477 -3.30 2.00 33.42
CA THR A 477 -2.21 2.79 32.80
C THR A 477 -1.72 3.93 33.67
N ASN A 478 -2.56 4.46 34.57
CA ASN A 478 -2.24 5.59 35.42
C ASN A 478 -1.83 5.17 36.83
N LYS A 479 -0.79 5.80 37.36
CA LYS A 479 -0.29 5.58 38.74
C LYS A 479 -1.07 6.39 39.80
N ASN A 480 -1.86 7.37 39.38
CA ASN A 480 -2.66 8.25 40.22
C ASN A 480 -4.11 7.80 40.30
N ASN A 481 -4.82 8.20 41.32
CA ASN A 481 -6.26 8.00 41.38
C ASN A 481 -6.94 8.76 40.25
N ILE A 482 -7.94 8.12 39.66
CA ILE A 482 -8.71 8.67 38.52
C ILE A 482 -10.13 8.88 38.96
N SER A 483 -10.67 10.07 38.63
CA SER A 483 -12.06 10.44 38.81
C SER A 483 -12.60 11.15 37.57
N ASP A 484 -13.90 11.45 37.56
CA ASP A 484 -14.58 12.26 36.55
C ASP A 484 -14.35 11.78 35.10
N VAL A 485 -14.36 10.45 34.88
CA VAL A 485 -14.19 9.88 33.54
C VAL A 485 -15.42 10.18 32.69
N ALA A 486 -15.22 10.78 31.53
CA ALA A 486 -16.27 11.04 30.54
C ALA A 486 -15.81 10.62 29.15
N ILE A 487 -16.67 9.90 28.44
CA ILE A 487 -16.49 9.59 27.03
C ILE A 487 -16.97 10.78 26.20
N LEU A 488 -16.04 11.43 25.50
CA LEU A 488 -16.32 12.58 24.63
C LEU A 488 -16.74 12.13 23.22
N ARG A 489 -16.11 11.08 22.73
CA ARG A 489 -16.46 10.43 21.46
C ARG A 489 -16.27 8.92 21.60
N ASP A 490 -17.34 8.17 21.46
CA ASP A 490 -17.39 6.73 21.69
C ASP A 490 -16.69 5.88 20.60
N LYS A 491 -16.48 6.49 19.41
CA LYS A 491 -15.85 5.82 18.30
C LYS A 491 -15.09 6.79 17.40
N VAL A 492 -13.77 6.61 17.37
CA VAL A 492 -12.84 7.35 16.51
C VAL A 492 -12.05 6.33 15.69
N PRO A 493 -12.32 6.17 14.40
CA PRO A 493 -11.60 5.21 13.55
C PRO A 493 -10.16 5.65 13.30
N LYS A 494 -9.31 4.71 12.89
CA LYS A 494 -7.96 5.02 12.42
C LYS A 494 -8.04 5.92 11.18
N TYR A 495 -7.08 6.82 11.05
CA TYR A 495 -7.03 7.90 10.07
C TYR A 495 -8.10 8.98 10.21
N GLN A 496 -8.79 9.04 11.36
CA GLN A 496 -9.59 10.21 11.69
C GLN A 496 -8.72 11.45 11.63
N MET A 497 -9.17 12.48 10.88
CA MET A 497 -8.51 13.77 10.88
C MET A 497 -8.79 14.50 12.18
N ILE A 498 -7.75 15.05 12.78
CA ILE A 498 -7.80 15.85 13.99
C ILE A 498 -7.05 17.16 13.79
N ILE A 499 -7.50 18.22 14.41
CA ILE A 499 -6.77 19.47 14.55
C ILE A 499 -6.28 19.55 15.99
N GLY A 500 -4.97 19.59 16.18
CA GLY A 500 -4.35 19.68 17.49
C GLY A 500 -4.43 21.08 18.07
N GLU A 501 -3.98 21.26 19.33
CA GLU A 501 -3.92 22.53 20.01
C GLU A 501 -3.10 23.59 19.26
N ASN A 502 -2.09 23.17 18.51
CA ASN A 502 -1.27 24.03 17.64
C ASN A 502 -1.95 24.49 16.35
N GLY A 503 -3.20 24.06 16.10
CA GLY A 503 -3.96 24.37 14.89
C GLY A 503 -3.57 23.58 13.64
N GLU A 504 -2.65 22.61 13.76
CA GLU A 504 -2.24 21.74 12.66
C GLU A 504 -3.15 20.52 12.53
N GLU A 505 -3.33 20.07 11.28
CA GLU A 505 -4.13 18.90 10.92
C GLU A 505 -3.27 17.63 10.89
N TYR A 506 -3.78 16.57 11.51
CA TYR A 506 -3.13 15.26 11.58
C TYR A 506 -4.12 14.16 11.31
N TYR A 507 -3.60 12.99 10.89
CA TYR A 507 -4.35 11.74 10.90
C TYR A 507 -3.95 10.90 12.11
N LEU A 508 -4.93 10.41 12.85
CA LEU A 508 -4.74 9.53 14.01
C LEU A 508 -4.37 8.13 13.54
N VAL A 509 -3.23 7.59 13.96
CA VAL A 509 -2.79 6.22 13.60
C VAL A 509 -2.80 5.26 14.77
N SER A 510 -2.59 5.76 16.00
CA SER A 510 -2.78 5.03 17.26
C SER A 510 -3.24 5.98 18.34
N ALA A 511 -3.52 5.50 19.54
CA ALA A 511 -3.90 6.36 20.67
C ALA A 511 -2.83 7.40 21.01
N THR A 512 -1.56 7.10 20.70
CA THR A 512 -0.41 7.94 21.06
C THR A 512 0.33 8.53 19.87
N GLU A 513 -0.08 8.19 18.63
CA GLU A 513 0.64 8.61 17.44
C GLU A 513 -0.28 9.23 16.39
N VAL A 514 0.22 10.27 15.77
CA VAL A 514 -0.41 10.93 14.62
C VAL A 514 0.60 11.03 13.47
N ILE A 515 0.09 11.09 12.24
CA ILE A 515 0.88 11.43 11.07
C ILE A 515 0.38 12.75 10.49
N ASN A 516 1.26 13.44 9.78
CA ASN A 516 0.92 14.69 9.14
C ASN A 516 -0.13 14.47 8.03
N SER A 517 -1.15 15.32 7.96
CA SER A 517 -2.15 15.30 6.88
C SER A 517 -1.76 16.21 5.72
N LYS A 518 -0.88 17.18 5.96
CA LYS A 518 -0.46 18.16 4.97
C LYS A 518 0.41 17.54 3.90
N GLN A 519 0.06 17.77 2.66
CA GLN A 519 0.80 17.27 1.50
C GLN A 519 1.99 18.18 1.19
N PHE A 520 3.18 17.62 0.97
CA PHE A 520 4.35 18.39 0.61
C PHE A 520 4.38 18.68 -0.89
N VAL A 521 4.40 19.96 -1.24
CA VAL A 521 4.43 20.43 -2.62
C VAL A 521 5.46 21.52 -2.79
N LEU A 522 6.26 21.44 -3.83
CA LEU A 522 7.13 22.52 -4.26
C LEU A 522 6.42 23.39 -5.29
N GLY A 523 6.27 24.68 -4.99
CA GLY A 523 5.60 25.63 -5.87
C GLY A 523 6.54 26.67 -6.46
N GLY A 524 6.14 27.31 -7.57
CA GLY A 524 6.88 28.39 -8.21
C GLY A 524 8.29 27.96 -8.65
N ALA A 525 9.27 28.81 -8.45
CA ALA A 525 10.69 28.55 -8.80
C ALA A 525 11.28 27.29 -8.10
N ASN A 526 10.71 26.90 -6.94
CA ASN A 526 11.21 25.76 -6.18
C ASN A 526 10.91 24.41 -6.85
N GLN A 527 10.04 24.36 -7.87
CA GLN A 527 9.74 23.16 -8.65
C GLN A 527 10.98 22.58 -9.34
N GLN A 528 12.02 23.38 -9.58
CA GLN A 528 13.31 22.91 -10.10
C GLN A 528 13.93 21.78 -9.24
N TYR A 529 13.62 21.73 -7.95
CA TYR A 529 14.09 20.66 -7.06
C TYR A 529 13.31 19.36 -7.17
N ASN A 530 12.18 19.30 -7.91
CA ASN A 530 11.40 18.06 -8.04
C ASN A 530 12.22 16.90 -8.63
N ARG A 531 13.12 17.19 -9.57
CA ARG A 531 14.03 16.19 -10.13
C ARG A 531 15.00 15.65 -9.08
N LEU A 532 15.61 16.55 -8.31
CA LEU A 532 16.53 16.18 -7.22
C LEU A 532 15.82 15.38 -6.12
N LEU A 533 14.60 15.75 -5.76
CA LEU A 533 13.77 14.97 -4.85
C LEU A 533 13.53 13.54 -5.35
N ASN A 534 13.24 13.37 -6.64
CA ASN A 534 13.08 12.05 -7.22
C ASN A 534 14.40 11.24 -7.19
N TYR A 535 15.53 11.88 -7.48
CA TYR A 535 16.83 11.24 -7.37
C TYR A 535 17.13 10.78 -5.94
N ILE A 536 16.80 11.58 -4.94
CA ILE A 536 16.99 11.25 -3.53
C ILE A 536 16.08 10.09 -3.09
N THR A 537 14.82 10.08 -3.53
CA THR A 537 13.81 9.11 -3.07
C THR A 537 13.84 7.79 -3.82
N TYR A 538 14.18 7.79 -5.11
CA TYR A 538 14.17 6.58 -5.95
C TYR A 538 15.55 6.03 -6.30
N GLY A 539 16.61 6.77 -5.99
CA GLY A 539 17.97 6.42 -6.36
C GLY A 539 18.31 6.68 -7.82
N GLU A 540 19.48 6.22 -8.24
CA GLU A 540 19.95 6.32 -9.63
C GLU A 540 19.21 5.33 -10.54
N ASN A 541 18.71 5.82 -11.65
CA ASN A 541 18.16 5.00 -12.73
C ASN A 541 18.44 5.71 -14.08
N ASP A 542 18.14 5.06 -15.21
CA ASP A 542 18.39 5.59 -16.55
C ASP A 542 17.84 7.00 -16.80
N LYS A 543 16.86 7.45 -16.01
CA LYS A 543 16.25 8.78 -16.10
C LYS A 543 16.99 9.84 -15.28
N TRP A 544 17.77 9.42 -14.27
CA TRP A 544 18.40 10.31 -13.27
C TRP A 544 19.91 10.38 -13.36
N GLN A 545 20.55 9.68 -14.31
CA GLN A 545 22.01 9.63 -14.48
C GLN A 545 22.66 10.99 -14.80
N TYR A 546 21.86 12.02 -15.12
CA TYR A 546 22.33 13.32 -15.60
C TYR A 546 22.46 14.39 -14.52
N ILE A 547 22.60 14.06 -13.26
CA ILE A 547 22.95 15.06 -12.25
C ILE A 547 24.47 15.17 -12.23
N GLN A 548 24.99 16.25 -12.83
CA GLN A 548 26.43 16.55 -12.83
C GLN A 548 26.92 16.62 -11.39
N THR A 549 27.93 15.84 -11.06
CA THR A 549 28.51 15.74 -9.71
C THR A 549 29.01 17.08 -9.15
N GLU A 550 29.45 18.00 -10.01
CA GLU A 550 29.95 19.31 -9.62
C GLU A 550 28.87 20.31 -9.18
N LEU A 551 27.63 20.18 -9.71
CA LEU A 551 26.50 21.03 -9.31
C LEU A 551 25.67 20.40 -8.19
N LEU A 552 25.89 19.13 -7.88
CA LEU A 552 25.04 18.36 -6.97
C LEU A 552 25.13 18.88 -5.52
N ASP A 553 26.30 19.28 -5.05
CA ASP A 553 26.48 19.75 -3.68
C ASP A 553 25.71 21.06 -3.42
N ASP A 554 25.79 22.01 -4.34
CA ASP A 554 25.05 23.27 -4.26
C ASP A 554 23.53 23.04 -4.33
N GLN A 555 23.11 22.12 -5.21
CA GLN A 555 21.69 21.75 -5.34
C GLN A 555 21.15 21.06 -4.07
N LEU A 556 21.94 20.16 -3.47
CA LEU A 556 21.58 19.52 -2.19
C LEU A 556 21.49 20.56 -1.07
N THR A 557 22.42 21.51 -1.03
CA THR A 557 22.43 22.59 -0.05
C THR A 557 21.19 23.49 -0.21
N GLY A 558 20.89 23.92 -1.45
CA GLY A 558 19.71 24.72 -1.72
C GLY A 558 18.39 23.99 -1.40
N LEU A 559 18.30 22.69 -1.68
CA LEU A 559 17.15 21.86 -1.30
C LEU A 559 17.04 21.72 0.21
N TYR A 560 18.15 21.52 0.92
CA TYR A 560 18.16 21.45 2.39
C TYR A 560 17.62 22.73 3.02
N ASP A 561 18.13 23.88 2.60
CA ASP A 561 17.70 25.20 3.12
C ASP A 561 16.21 25.43 2.85
N LEU A 562 15.74 25.07 1.65
CA LEU A 562 14.32 25.14 1.31
C LEU A 562 13.45 24.23 2.21
N LEU A 563 13.86 22.97 2.41
CA LEU A 563 13.14 22.03 3.28
C LEU A 563 13.10 22.52 4.71
N LEU A 564 14.23 23.02 5.21
CA LEU A 564 14.34 23.54 6.57
C LEU A 564 13.39 24.72 6.80
N SER A 565 13.39 25.71 5.88
CA SER A 565 12.45 26.85 5.92
C SER A 565 11.00 26.37 5.87
N LYS A 566 10.65 25.48 4.93
CA LYS A 566 9.27 24.98 4.81
C LYS A 566 8.83 24.21 6.06
N ILE A 567 9.68 23.35 6.64
CA ILE A 567 9.33 22.65 7.88
C ILE A 567 9.11 23.63 9.01
N LYS A 568 9.97 24.63 9.15
CA LYS A 568 9.88 25.65 10.20
C LYS A 568 8.60 26.50 10.08
N ASP A 569 8.27 26.94 8.88
CA ASP A 569 7.25 27.96 8.63
C ASP A 569 5.87 27.35 8.35
N GLU A 570 5.82 26.24 7.61
CA GLU A 570 4.56 25.66 7.14
C GLU A 570 4.11 24.44 7.97
N TYR A 571 5.00 23.77 8.70
CA TYR A 571 4.71 22.58 9.50
C TYR A 571 4.93 22.86 10.99
N LYS A 572 4.03 23.65 11.58
CA LYS A 572 4.15 24.14 12.97
C LYS A 572 4.37 23.02 13.98
N GLY A 573 3.78 21.85 13.74
CA GLY A 573 3.98 20.67 14.59
C GLY A 573 5.42 20.15 14.63
N PHE A 574 6.27 20.55 13.69
CA PHE A 574 7.68 20.15 13.55
C PHE A 574 8.66 21.33 13.58
N SER A 575 8.18 22.54 13.86
CA SER A 575 9.03 23.74 13.89
C SER A 575 10.17 23.64 14.89
N LYS A 576 9.93 23.00 16.05
CA LYS A 576 10.97 22.77 17.06
C LYS A 576 12.07 21.84 16.56
N GLU A 577 11.72 20.81 15.79
CA GLU A 577 12.64 19.89 15.16
C GLU A 577 13.48 20.61 14.10
N ALA A 578 12.85 21.46 13.27
CA ALA A 578 13.57 22.27 12.29
C ALA A 578 14.57 23.22 12.94
N ILE A 579 14.21 23.88 14.05
CA ILE A 579 15.12 24.72 14.81
C ILE A 579 16.33 23.92 15.33
N ARG A 580 16.10 22.73 15.91
CA ARG A 580 17.19 21.87 16.40
C ARG A 580 18.12 21.43 15.27
N ILE A 581 17.58 21.10 14.09
CA ILE A 581 18.37 20.75 12.90
C ILE A 581 19.21 21.95 12.48
N GLN A 582 18.61 23.14 12.44
CA GLN A 582 19.30 24.40 12.08
C GLN A 582 20.43 24.75 13.05
N GLU A 583 20.18 24.68 14.37
CA GLU A 583 21.17 24.96 15.41
C GLU A 583 22.33 23.97 15.40
N ASN A 584 22.07 22.71 15.07
CA ASN A 584 23.09 21.68 14.99
C ASN A 584 24.12 21.96 13.89
N ASN A 585 23.70 22.54 12.77
CA ASN A 585 24.55 23.02 11.64
C ASN A 585 25.53 21.95 11.09
N SER A 586 25.27 20.66 11.29
CA SER A 586 26.14 19.58 10.86
C SER A 586 26.07 19.30 9.37
N PHE A 587 24.93 19.61 8.74
CA PHE A 587 24.66 19.31 7.32
C PHE A 587 25.75 19.83 6.38
N TYR A 588 26.17 21.06 6.57
CA TYR A 588 27.15 21.72 5.67
C TYR A 588 28.55 21.09 5.72
N LYS A 589 28.84 20.28 6.73
CA LYS A 589 30.13 19.58 6.91
C LYS A 589 30.10 18.17 6.33
N LEU A 590 28.94 17.69 5.90
CA LEU A 590 28.79 16.34 5.34
C LEU A 590 29.28 16.32 3.89
N ASP A 591 29.78 15.16 3.46
CA ASP A 591 30.03 14.89 2.04
C ASP A 591 28.71 14.75 1.25
N VAL A 592 28.80 14.76 -0.05
CA VAL A 592 27.65 14.70 -0.96
C VAL A 592 26.76 13.48 -0.69
N LYS A 593 27.36 12.31 -0.40
CA LYS A 593 26.61 11.09 -0.11
C LYS A 593 25.79 11.24 1.18
N ASN A 594 26.44 11.69 2.25
CA ASN A 594 25.79 11.87 3.54
C ASN A 594 24.78 13.04 3.50
N LYS A 595 25.02 14.12 2.74
CA LYS A 595 24.02 15.17 2.49
C LYS A 595 22.76 14.61 1.85
N LYS A 596 22.91 13.76 0.81
CA LYS A 596 21.77 13.09 0.16
C LYS A 596 20.97 12.24 1.13
N GLU A 597 21.65 11.41 1.92
CA GLU A 597 20.99 10.56 2.91
C GLU A 597 20.35 11.39 4.03
N PHE A 598 20.96 12.46 4.48
CA PHE A 598 20.39 13.39 5.47
C PHE A 598 19.08 14.01 4.98
N ILE A 599 19.06 14.50 3.73
CA ILE A 599 17.85 15.04 3.12
C ILE A 599 16.76 13.95 2.99
N ALA A 600 17.13 12.73 2.62
CA ALA A 600 16.19 11.61 2.55
C ALA A 600 15.52 11.33 3.92
N GLU A 601 16.28 11.41 5.01
CA GLU A 601 15.73 11.30 6.35
C GLU A 601 14.88 12.53 6.73
N MET A 602 15.32 13.73 6.38
CA MET A 602 14.60 14.98 6.68
C MET A 602 13.24 15.04 5.96
N ILE A 603 13.16 14.54 4.73
CA ILE A 603 11.91 14.44 3.95
C ILE A 603 10.83 13.65 4.70
N LYS A 604 11.21 12.67 5.52
CA LYS A 604 10.27 11.88 6.33
C LYS A 604 9.43 12.73 7.30
N LEU A 605 9.91 13.90 7.70
CA LEU A 605 9.13 14.83 8.55
C LEU A 605 7.91 15.41 7.82
N VAL A 606 7.97 15.52 6.50
CA VAL A 606 6.93 16.16 5.68
C VAL A 606 6.11 15.17 4.86
N GLN A 607 6.47 13.90 4.85
CA GLN A 607 5.71 12.85 4.14
C GLN A 607 4.42 12.50 4.91
N PRO A 608 3.29 12.27 4.23
CA PRO A 608 2.02 11.95 4.87
C PRO A 608 2.00 10.63 5.65
N ASP A 609 2.80 9.65 5.24
CA ASP A 609 2.84 8.29 5.79
C ASP A 609 4.26 7.85 6.20
N SER A 610 5.07 8.76 6.68
CA SER A 610 6.49 8.48 6.91
C SER A 610 6.78 7.67 8.17
N ASN A 611 7.89 6.93 8.11
CA ASN A 611 8.57 6.42 9.29
C ASN A 611 9.32 7.55 10.02
N TYR A 612 9.81 7.25 11.24
CA TYR A 612 10.64 8.20 11.98
C TYR A 612 11.95 8.47 11.24
N PRO A 613 12.40 9.75 11.13
CA PRO A 613 13.70 10.07 10.61
C PRO A 613 14.82 9.66 11.59
N TYR A 614 15.95 9.24 11.04
CA TYR A 614 17.15 8.86 11.79
C TYR A 614 18.28 9.89 11.63
N LEU A 615 18.01 11.15 11.96
CA LEU A 615 18.97 12.24 11.76
C LEU A 615 20.17 12.14 12.72
N GLY A 616 20.04 11.51 13.87
CA GLY A 616 21.13 11.28 14.82
C GLY A 616 22.31 10.49 14.26
N LYS A 617 22.09 9.68 13.23
CA LYS A 617 23.15 8.98 12.48
C LYS A 617 24.16 9.95 11.85
N TYR A 618 23.71 11.14 11.44
CA TYR A 618 24.50 12.13 10.71
C TYR A 618 24.93 13.30 11.56
N ALA A 619 24.26 13.51 12.70
CA ALA A 619 24.47 14.70 13.53
C ALA A 619 24.26 14.36 15.02
N THR A 620 25.35 14.43 15.80
CA THR A 620 25.29 14.21 17.25
C THR A 620 24.34 15.20 17.89
N GLY A 621 23.45 14.72 18.76
CA GLY A 621 22.47 15.54 19.46
C GLY A 621 21.12 15.69 18.76
N LEU A 622 20.94 15.19 17.54
CA LEU A 622 19.64 15.04 16.92
C LEU A 622 18.96 13.72 17.35
N SER A 623 17.66 13.79 17.59
CA SER A 623 16.89 12.63 18.04
C SER A 623 16.66 11.65 16.89
N ASP A 624 16.74 10.35 17.19
CA ASP A 624 16.41 9.26 16.24
C ASP A 624 14.90 9.09 16.04
N ARG A 625 14.05 9.78 16.80
CA ARG A 625 12.59 9.68 16.73
C ARG A 625 11.95 11.05 16.85
N MET A 626 11.84 11.74 15.73
CA MET A 626 11.18 13.03 15.65
C MET A 626 9.76 12.88 15.10
N GLY A 627 8.79 13.54 15.70
CA GLY A 627 7.57 13.93 15.00
C GLY A 627 6.31 13.06 15.13
N ARG A 628 6.31 11.89 15.79
CA ARG A 628 5.11 11.06 15.91
C ARG A 628 4.61 10.93 17.35
N LYS A 629 4.01 11.99 17.90
CA LYS A 629 3.43 11.92 19.26
C LYS A 629 2.05 12.56 19.29
N ALA A 630 1.02 11.75 19.52
CA ALA A 630 -0.35 12.24 19.67
C ALA A 630 -0.56 12.98 20.98
N GLY A 631 0.10 12.57 22.09
CA GLY A 631 -0.06 13.21 23.38
C GLY A 631 0.29 14.69 23.41
N GLU A 632 1.28 15.10 22.60
CA GLU A 632 1.64 16.53 22.42
C GLU A 632 0.67 17.26 21.47
N LYS A 633 -0.18 16.55 20.74
CA LYS A 633 -1.09 17.12 19.73
C LYS A 633 -2.52 17.25 20.21
N VAL A 634 -2.94 16.37 21.12
CA VAL A 634 -4.28 16.46 21.73
C VAL A 634 -4.34 17.66 22.68
N GLY A 635 -3.38 17.81 23.59
CA GLY A 635 -3.30 18.93 24.52
C GLY A 635 -4.60 19.13 25.33
N LYS A 636 -4.94 20.39 25.59
CA LYS A 636 -6.17 20.80 26.25
C LYS A 636 -7.35 20.99 25.27
N LYS A 637 -7.05 21.06 23.98
CA LYS A 637 -8.04 21.31 22.91
C LYS A 637 -7.78 20.44 21.72
N ILE A 638 -8.80 19.76 21.23
CA ILE A 638 -8.78 18.95 20.02
C ILE A 638 -10.05 19.15 19.21
N THR A 639 -9.93 19.23 17.90
CA THR A 639 -11.09 19.22 16.99
C THR A 639 -11.03 17.96 16.13
N LEU A 640 -12.10 17.17 16.15
CA LEU A 640 -12.30 16.05 15.23
C LEU A 640 -12.94 16.60 13.95
N VAL A 641 -12.39 16.21 12.79
CA VAL A 641 -12.88 16.63 11.48
C VAL A 641 -13.44 15.40 10.76
N ASP A 642 -14.76 15.30 10.72
CA ASP A 642 -15.47 14.25 10.00
C ASP A 642 -15.62 14.71 8.54
N LYS A 643 -14.91 14.06 7.61
CA LYS A 643 -14.97 14.37 6.17
C LYS A 643 -15.85 13.38 5.43
N SER A 644 -16.53 13.86 4.40
CA SER A 644 -17.21 13.04 3.42
C SER A 644 -16.21 12.21 2.59
N VAL A 645 -16.70 11.32 1.74
CA VAL A 645 -15.82 10.43 0.96
C VAL A 645 -14.91 11.17 -0.01
N THR A 646 -15.34 12.30 -0.56
CA THR A 646 -14.53 13.18 -1.42
C THR A 646 -13.75 14.21 -0.61
N GLY A 647 -14.17 14.50 0.63
CA GLY A 647 -13.70 15.63 1.42
C GLY A 647 -14.32 16.98 1.06
N LEU A 648 -15.31 17.01 0.15
CA LEU A 648 -16.06 18.23 -0.20
C LEU A 648 -16.88 18.78 0.97
N TYR A 649 -17.38 17.86 1.80
CA TYR A 649 -18.16 18.23 3.00
C TYR A 649 -17.38 17.80 4.25
N GLU A 650 -17.36 18.69 5.24
CA GLU A 650 -16.74 18.42 6.53
C GLU A 650 -17.58 18.93 7.70
N ARG A 651 -17.50 18.21 8.82
CA ARG A 651 -18.07 18.64 10.09
C ARG A 651 -16.98 18.66 11.15
N ARG A 652 -16.83 19.77 11.83
CA ARG A 652 -15.84 19.95 12.90
C ARG A 652 -16.53 19.86 14.26
N THR A 653 -15.97 19.05 15.17
CA THR A 653 -16.43 18.93 16.55
C THR A 653 -15.24 19.18 17.47
N THR A 654 -15.29 20.25 18.25
CA THR A 654 -14.21 20.66 19.15
C THR A 654 -14.51 20.24 20.57
N PHE A 655 -13.50 19.69 21.23
CA PHE A 655 -13.48 19.35 22.64
C PHE A 655 -12.37 20.14 23.33
N GLU A 656 -12.68 20.70 24.51
CA GLU A 656 -11.76 21.57 25.25
C GLU A 656 -11.86 21.25 26.74
N LEU A 657 -10.71 21.21 27.43
CA LEU A 657 -10.66 21.13 28.88
C LEU A 657 -10.81 22.54 29.43
N GLU A 658 -11.83 22.76 30.28
CA GLU A 658 -12.00 24.04 30.98
C GLU A 658 -10.80 24.25 31.93
N ASP A 659 -10.19 25.43 31.87
CA ASP A 659 -9.19 25.83 32.85
C ASP A 659 -9.89 26.09 34.18
N ASP A 660 -9.55 25.33 35.21
CA ASP A 660 -9.98 25.52 36.60
C ASP A 660 -9.40 26.82 37.18
N SER A 661 -9.61 27.97 36.48
CA SER A 661 -9.19 29.29 36.96
C SER A 661 -10.23 29.97 37.85
N SER A 662 -11.33 29.28 38.22
CA SER A 662 -12.43 29.86 39.01
C SER A 662 -12.43 29.50 40.51
N THR A 663 -11.35 28.88 41.02
CA THR A 663 -11.20 28.80 42.49
C THR A 663 -10.17 29.80 42.97
N LYS A 664 -10.48 31.12 42.76
CA LYS A 664 -9.91 32.18 43.62
C LYS A 664 -11.05 32.78 44.41
N SER A 665 -10.86 32.75 45.75
CA SER A 665 -11.52 33.52 46.78
C SER A 665 -12.93 33.08 47.20
N ARG A 666 -12.96 32.31 48.26
CA ARG A 666 -13.63 32.79 49.47
C ARG A 666 -12.88 32.31 50.67
#